data_47ae4b48cda5530af32d1b6e403d38f5
#
_entry.id   47ae4b48cda5530af32d1b6e403d38f5
#
_cell.length_a   1.000
_cell.length_b   1.000
_cell.length_c   1.000
_cell.angle_alpha   90.00
_cell.angle_beta   90.00
_cell.angle_gamma   90.00
#
_symmetry.space_group_name_H-M   'P 1'
#
loop_
_entity.id
_entity.type
_entity.pdbx_description
1 polymer ?
#
loop_
_entity_poly.entity_id
_entity_poly.type
_entity_poly.pdbx_seq_one_letter_code
_entity_poly.pdbx_strand_id
1 'polypeptide(L)'
;MFHRSKPLKRLVNHWVRLVGIALLSLFATVNQSASATQAPRAYFSFENGVDGVGEGGGVIPVRQSGFPTIEKGRFGNAIRVGPLFGRLEVANVGDLIRSTEGTVEMWVMPVDWQAGDGKFHVFFEARNSGAFYLYKYVDRPALMMLATDSADDGPYFFSASRIAWVPGQWHHIAGTWSQEGVQLYVDGQPTTKGPVKAVLPQGRFSSFRLGDSPWHSVRTSSTLLDEVRVYDRALGPREILNAYNSTAARKPETAAWDDATTSFSVDRSRRAIQALLRFDPYREVKELSVRFSVWQGGRQVSKPTGFIAFENGEARGSVNLSGLKPGAASVHADGFLNGRQVFTNSKSFDLPALDWDETSVGSRISSGAASPEVDGTTVSVWGRRYDFRRSALPVSIRSGSAELLAGPISVYATSGVQTLNLTLAEQEVIKDPEQGAISVISRLVAPAQSGKPEIEIDTRAQIAADGLVLVRLSTTSQTTAVGELGIRIPISAEHAVYRHIWTKSAIAESGLLPGGIGEIDRRRFSPFYWIGDTEVGLFWFSESARMWPNALATDAIRVIRRNDRVILEVKVKTARQQLPSSWSLEFGLQATPVKSLPIGWRDWRLAPSAQANIEIVWPQPDAQGVRYYGYPEASSEVAFAERMTALRMHGREPAPYVCPTYISTASPEWRFYRDEWMMGGGDVESADVLAFGYPFAQVIPTSSSWTNFITSKTVQFAKRFALEALYFDNLQLSGGYAPLANLGMTIGGQRQFDYPILGYRKLLQSIREGLHKNSVGQILIGHVSGKIAIPMLSSLDAYVDGEQYRGVVQDDYLEVLPLETFRAEFIGRQWGLVPIFLPEFSEQVAKAVEPTRGLMALLMLHDVLVWPKWSNVTEVDRALNLLRKLRHPEAEFLPYFGREPPAHTGMADVYISGYRSAGNVLLIVGNLAREWRSGEICVEKTLLGKAGGVVEWPEGRNLAVDPDGCLNVSMMGRDYRFLAINAVRGAQAQ
;
A
#
# COMPACT_ATOMS: atom_id res chain seq x y z
N MET A 1 18.56 -0.98 71.00
CA MET A 1 17.71 -1.56 72.03
C MET A 1 16.56 -2.27 71.36
N PHE A 2 16.64 -3.56 71.31
CA PHE A 2 15.70 -4.60 71.79
C PHE A 2 14.26 -4.46 71.28
N HIS A 3 13.50 -5.41 70.76
CA HIS A 3 13.58 -6.87 70.74
C HIS A 3 12.61 -7.45 69.74
N ARG A 4 13.04 -8.42 68.97
CA ARG A 4 12.39 -9.73 68.68
C ARG A 4 10.87 -9.85 68.67
N SER A 5 10.32 -10.32 67.51
CA SER A 5 9.60 -11.60 67.49
C SER A 5 9.38 -12.10 66.05
N LYS A 6 10.08 -13.09 65.63
CA LYS A 6 9.61 -14.15 64.73
C LYS A 6 9.08 -15.25 65.70
N PRO A 7 8.05 -16.01 65.39
CA PRO A 7 7.82 -16.83 64.21
C PRO A 7 6.31 -17.04 63.88
N LEU A 8 5.92 -16.75 62.66
CA LEU A 8 4.63 -17.28 62.14
C LEU A 8 4.68 -17.80 60.70
N LYS A 9 5.82 -17.73 60.08
CA LYS A 9 5.97 -18.20 58.69
C LYS A 9 6.32 -19.69 58.51
N ARG A 10 6.53 -20.45 59.55
CA ARG A 10 6.90 -21.88 59.45
C ARG A 10 5.70 -22.83 59.59
N LEU A 11 4.54 -22.39 60.07
CA LEU A 11 3.36 -23.26 60.21
C LEU A 11 2.45 -23.28 58.94
N VAL A 12 2.47 -22.23 58.13
CA VAL A 12 1.65 -22.15 56.90
C VAL A 12 2.24 -22.98 55.78
N ASN A 13 3.58 -23.09 55.69
CA ASN A 13 4.26 -23.91 54.66
C ASN A 13 4.20 -25.42 54.91
N HIS A 14 3.84 -25.88 56.10
CA HIS A 14 3.72 -27.33 56.40
C HIS A 14 2.33 -27.86 56.05
N TRP A 15 1.28 -27.06 56.17
CA TRP A 15 -0.08 -27.45 55.79
C TRP A 15 -0.31 -27.45 54.26
N VAL A 16 0.31 -26.54 53.52
CA VAL A 16 0.24 -26.52 52.04
C VAL A 16 0.98 -27.71 51.40
N ARG A 17 2.03 -28.21 52.04
CA ARG A 17 2.73 -29.43 51.55
C ARG A 17 2.00 -30.74 51.92
N LEU A 18 1.26 -30.81 52.99
CA LEU A 18 0.51 -32.03 53.38
C LEU A 18 -0.81 -32.16 52.63
N VAL A 19 -1.47 -31.08 52.25
CA VAL A 19 -2.68 -31.12 51.40
C VAL A 19 -2.35 -31.44 49.95
N GLY A 20 -1.18 -30.98 49.44
CA GLY A 20 -0.68 -31.30 48.09
C GLY A 20 -0.33 -32.79 47.91
N ILE A 21 0.18 -33.48 48.96
CA ILE A 21 0.54 -34.88 48.91
C ILE A 21 -0.67 -35.78 49.12
N ALA A 22 -1.70 -35.34 49.86
CA ALA A 22 -2.93 -36.13 50.07
C ALA A 22 -3.88 -36.11 48.87
N LEU A 23 -3.82 -35.07 47.99
CA LEU A 23 -4.56 -35.02 46.73
C LEU A 23 -3.89 -35.79 45.59
N LEU A 24 -2.56 -35.99 45.66
CA LEU A 24 -1.83 -36.84 44.72
C LEU A 24 -1.95 -38.34 45.00
N SER A 25 -2.30 -38.75 46.27
CA SER A 25 -2.48 -40.17 46.62
C SER A 25 -3.91 -40.66 46.46
N LEU A 26 -4.94 -39.83 46.24
CA LEU A 26 -6.31 -40.26 45.96
C LEU A 26 -6.64 -40.42 44.47
N PHE A 27 -5.74 -40.01 43.56
CA PHE A 27 -5.88 -40.27 42.12
C PHE A 27 -5.09 -41.52 41.65
N ALA A 28 -4.42 -42.24 42.54
CA ALA A 28 -3.58 -43.35 42.17
C ALA A 28 -4.26 -44.74 42.25
N THR A 29 -5.56 -44.86 42.51
CA THR A 29 -6.22 -46.13 42.68
C THR A 29 -7.52 -46.36 41.91
N VAL A 30 -7.71 -45.73 40.74
CA VAL A 30 -8.71 -46.17 39.76
C VAL A 30 -8.15 -45.93 38.35
N ASN A 31 -7.46 -46.90 37.81
CA ASN A 31 -7.51 -47.41 36.44
C ASN A 31 -6.17 -48.06 36.07
N GLN A 32 -6.05 -49.32 36.34
CA GLN A 32 -5.17 -50.20 35.58
C GLN A 32 -5.89 -50.52 34.26
N SER A 33 -5.45 -49.88 33.20
CA SER A 33 -5.34 -50.18 31.77
C SER A 33 -5.55 -48.99 30.86
N ALA A 34 -4.78 -47.92 31.07
CA ALA A 34 -4.47 -46.97 29.98
C ALA A 34 -2.93 -46.92 29.92
N SER A 35 -2.37 -47.26 28.76
CA SER A 35 -0.96 -47.06 28.47
C SER A 35 -0.60 -45.62 28.89
N ALA A 36 0.30 -45.50 29.87
CA ALA A 36 0.72 -44.19 30.36
C ALA A 36 1.29 -43.37 29.18
N THR A 37 0.57 -42.37 28.72
CA THR A 37 1.07 -41.41 27.73
C THR A 37 2.28 -40.74 28.38
N GLN A 38 3.45 -40.95 27.81
CA GLN A 38 4.70 -40.34 28.28
C GLN A 38 4.52 -38.80 28.22
N ALA A 39 4.94 -38.09 29.26
CA ALA A 39 4.87 -36.66 29.34
C ALA A 39 5.64 -36.00 28.17
N PRO A 40 5.18 -34.86 27.63
CA PRO A 40 5.91 -34.13 26.61
C PRO A 40 7.23 -33.58 27.17
N ARG A 41 8.26 -33.55 26.34
CA ARG A 41 9.55 -32.93 26.63
C ARG A 41 9.46 -31.45 26.84
N ALA A 42 8.55 -30.79 26.13
CA ALA A 42 8.22 -29.38 26.29
C ALA A 42 6.70 -29.17 26.11
N TYR A 43 6.14 -28.31 26.94
CA TYR A 43 4.72 -27.91 26.90
C TYR A 43 4.57 -26.40 27.07
N PHE A 44 3.86 -25.78 26.17
CA PHE A 44 3.57 -24.35 26.15
C PHE A 44 2.05 -24.19 26.17
N SER A 45 1.51 -23.85 27.36
CA SER A 45 0.07 -23.64 27.57
C SER A 45 -0.36 -22.20 27.40
N PHE A 46 0.60 -21.27 27.47
CA PHE A 46 0.40 -19.81 27.43
C PHE A 46 -0.44 -19.21 28.57
N GLU A 47 -0.81 -20.00 29.59
CA GLU A 47 -1.63 -19.53 30.73
C GLU A 47 -0.90 -18.49 31.60
N ASN A 48 0.41 -18.68 31.81
CA ASN A 48 1.23 -17.84 32.69
C ASN A 48 2.35 -17.09 31.96
N GLY A 49 2.23 -16.91 30.66
CA GLY A 49 3.23 -16.27 29.83
C GLY A 49 3.63 -17.13 28.64
N VAL A 50 4.75 -16.81 28.01
CA VAL A 50 5.23 -17.48 26.78
C VAL A 50 6.19 -18.63 27.04
N ASP A 51 6.77 -18.70 28.25
CA ASP A 51 7.73 -19.74 28.59
C ASP A 51 7.09 -21.11 28.67
N GLY A 52 7.83 -22.13 28.25
CA GLY A 52 7.39 -23.51 28.31
C GLY A 52 7.78 -24.19 29.63
N VAL A 53 7.16 -25.36 29.87
CA VAL A 53 7.49 -26.25 30.96
C VAL A 53 8.06 -27.52 30.39
N GLY A 54 9.25 -27.89 30.86
CA GLY A 54 9.93 -29.15 30.49
C GLY A 54 9.50 -30.33 31.31
N GLU A 55 9.94 -31.54 30.93
CA GLU A 55 9.80 -32.75 31.71
C GLU A 55 10.44 -32.54 33.11
N GLY A 56 9.68 -32.80 34.17
CA GLY A 56 10.13 -32.52 35.55
C GLY A 56 9.86 -31.08 36.04
N GLY A 57 9.15 -30.26 35.30
CA GLY A 57 8.68 -28.94 35.73
C GLY A 57 9.69 -27.78 35.57
N GLY A 58 10.81 -28.03 34.92
CA GLY A 58 11.80 -26.96 34.60
C GLY A 58 11.25 -25.97 33.58
N VAL A 59 11.61 -24.67 33.74
CA VAL A 59 11.22 -23.63 32.81
C VAL A 59 12.04 -23.70 31.52
N ILE A 60 11.36 -23.68 30.38
CA ILE A 60 11.97 -23.55 29.06
C ILE A 60 11.79 -22.09 28.60
N PRO A 61 12.87 -21.29 28.63
CA PRO A 61 12.77 -19.87 28.29
C PRO A 61 12.53 -19.66 26.81
N VAL A 62 11.64 -18.70 26.48
CA VAL A 62 11.26 -18.33 25.12
C VAL A 62 11.68 -16.91 24.81
N ARG A 63 12.40 -16.75 23.71
CA ARG A 63 12.67 -15.44 23.12
C ARG A 63 11.52 -15.04 22.22
N GLN A 64 10.97 -13.86 22.46
CA GLN A 64 9.98 -13.24 21.57
C GLN A 64 10.68 -12.41 20.50
N SER A 65 10.33 -12.63 19.24
CA SER A 65 10.74 -11.79 18.12
C SER A 65 9.48 -11.11 17.58
N GLY A 66 9.48 -9.78 17.52
CA GLY A 66 8.26 -9.02 17.32
C GLY A 66 7.47 -8.85 18.63
N PHE A 67 6.16 -8.77 18.53
CA PHE A 67 5.24 -8.56 19.67
C PHE A 67 4.10 -9.58 19.68
N PRO A 68 4.39 -10.87 19.86
CA PRO A 68 3.34 -11.86 20.07
C PRO A 68 2.46 -11.45 21.26
N THR A 69 1.16 -11.65 21.16
CA THR A 69 0.23 -11.26 22.22
C THR A 69 -0.48 -12.48 22.77
N ILE A 70 -0.62 -12.51 24.10
CA ILE A 70 -1.48 -13.50 24.75
C ILE A 70 -2.91 -13.02 24.62
N GLU A 71 -3.75 -13.87 24.03
CA GLU A 71 -5.17 -13.62 23.79
C GLU A 71 -5.97 -14.82 24.31
N LYS A 72 -7.28 -14.74 24.31
CA LYS A 72 -8.12 -15.87 24.73
C LYS A 72 -7.96 -17.04 23.77
N GLY A 73 -7.60 -18.19 24.32
CA GLY A 73 -7.33 -19.42 23.60
C GLY A 73 -8.51 -20.39 23.52
N ARG A 74 -8.23 -21.58 23.05
CA ARG A 74 -9.16 -22.71 23.16
C ARG A 74 -9.31 -23.17 24.61
N PHE A 75 -8.20 -23.15 25.37
CA PHE A 75 -8.13 -23.52 26.78
C PHE A 75 -7.44 -22.40 27.54
N GLY A 76 -8.22 -21.49 28.13
CA GLY A 76 -7.66 -20.33 28.81
C GLY A 76 -7.04 -19.33 27.86
N ASN A 77 -5.70 -19.26 27.79
CA ASN A 77 -4.94 -18.34 26.96
C ASN A 77 -4.25 -19.05 25.79
N ALA A 78 -4.06 -18.32 24.70
CA ALA A 78 -3.30 -18.71 23.52
C ALA A 78 -2.33 -17.60 23.12
N ILE A 79 -1.34 -17.91 22.29
CA ILE A 79 -0.42 -16.94 21.74
C ILE A 79 -0.84 -16.55 20.31
N ARG A 80 -0.97 -15.27 20.04
CA ARG A 80 -1.16 -14.75 18.69
C ARG A 80 0.19 -14.46 18.06
N VAL A 81 0.43 -15.11 16.94
CA VAL A 81 1.68 -15.06 16.18
C VAL A 81 1.41 -14.78 14.71
N GLY A 82 2.43 -14.53 13.95
CA GLY A 82 2.39 -14.23 12.53
C GLY A 82 3.21 -12.99 12.19
N PRO A 83 3.35 -12.61 10.91
CA PRO A 83 4.27 -11.57 10.48
C PRO A 83 4.13 -10.24 11.22
N LEU A 84 2.90 -9.79 11.47
CA LEU A 84 2.63 -8.53 12.18
C LEU A 84 2.71 -8.63 13.71
N PHE A 85 2.68 -9.84 14.25
CA PHE A 85 2.73 -10.12 15.68
C PHE A 85 4.07 -10.72 16.08
N GLY A 86 4.80 -11.28 15.13
CA GLY A 86 6.08 -11.92 15.38
C GLY A 86 5.95 -13.42 15.68
N ARG A 87 6.96 -13.96 16.33
CA ARG A 87 7.12 -15.38 16.58
C ARG A 87 7.75 -15.63 17.94
N LEU A 88 7.64 -16.87 18.41
CA LEU A 88 8.37 -17.38 19.55
C LEU A 88 9.57 -18.20 19.07
N GLU A 89 10.71 -18.01 19.70
CA GLU A 89 11.93 -18.79 19.43
C GLU A 89 12.41 -19.45 20.73
N VAL A 90 12.47 -20.76 20.70
CA VAL A 90 13.03 -21.57 21.79
C VAL A 90 14.46 -21.89 21.41
N ALA A 91 15.43 -21.34 22.18
CA ALA A 91 16.85 -21.57 22.00
C ALA A 91 17.34 -22.70 22.91
N ASN A 92 18.52 -23.22 22.62
CA ASN A 92 19.16 -24.29 23.41
C ASN A 92 18.25 -25.51 23.59
N VAL A 93 17.61 -25.95 22.52
CA VAL A 93 16.63 -27.05 22.54
C VAL A 93 17.22 -28.40 22.90
N GLY A 94 18.57 -28.55 22.87
CA GLY A 94 19.21 -29.79 23.25
C GLY A 94 18.63 -31.01 22.57
N ASP A 95 18.10 -31.94 23.40
CA ASP A 95 17.40 -33.12 22.92
C ASP A 95 15.86 -32.97 22.84
N LEU A 96 15.32 -31.74 22.97
CA LEU A 96 13.87 -31.49 22.81
C LEU A 96 13.40 -31.78 21.38
N ILE A 97 14.22 -31.46 20.39
CA ILE A 97 13.99 -31.77 18.98
C ILE A 97 15.13 -32.66 18.50
N ARG A 98 14.84 -33.94 18.29
CA ARG A 98 15.78 -34.90 17.69
C ARG A 98 15.58 -34.96 16.19
N SER A 99 16.65 -35.03 15.42
CA SER A 99 16.58 -35.19 13.97
C SER A 99 16.07 -36.59 13.56
N THR A 100 16.24 -37.60 14.39
CA THR A 100 15.91 -38.98 14.08
C THR A 100 14.45 -39.36 14.29
N GLU A 101 13.82 -38.75 15.28
CA GLU A 101 12.40 -38.95 15.58
C GLU A 101 11.86 -37.86 16.50
N GLY A 102 10.56 -37.61 16.42
CA GLY A 102 9.88 -36.62 17.26
C GLY A 102 8.43 -36.40 16.86
N THR A 103 7.76 -35.58 17.67
CA THR A 103 6.38 -35.13 17.44
C THR A 103 6.26 -33.69 17.91
N VAL A 104 5.56 -32.88 17.14
CA VAL A 104 5.01 -31.59 17.57
C VAL A 104 3.50 -31.64 17.37
N GLU A 105 2.74 -31.26 18.39
CA GLU A 105 1.27 -31.13 18.31
C GLU A 105 0.82 -29.82 18.93
N MET A 106 -0.29 -29.27 18.43
CA MET A 106 -0.86 -28.02 18.92
C MET A 106 -2.29 -27.82 18.45
N TRP A 107 -3.00 -26.91 19.11
CA TRP A 107 -4.22 -26.33 18.60
C TRP A 107 -3.91 -25.05 17.82
N VAL A 108 -4.56 -24.87 16.67
CA VAL A 108 -4.34 -23.76 15.74
C VAL A 108 -5.67 -23.16 15.36
N MET A 109 -5.75 -21.82 15.37
CA MET A 109 -6.92 -21.09 14.87
C MET A 109 -6.48 -19.97 13.92
N PRO A 110 -6.92 -19.99 12.64
CA PRO A 110 -6.83 -18.83 11.78
C PRO A 110 -7.58 -17.65 12.39
N VAL A 111 -6.94 -16.47 12.52
CA VAL A 111 -7.63 -15.27 13.02
C VAL A 111 -8.25 -14.48 11.87
N ASP A 112 -7.49 -14.24 10.83
CA ASP A 112 -7.84 -13.35 9.73
C ASP A 112 -7.50 -13.93 8.35
N TRP A 113 -7.32 -15.24 8.24
CA TRP A 113 -7.00 -15.93 7.00
C TRP A 113 -7.84 -17.20 6.81
N GLN A 114 -7.93 -17.64 5.57
CA GLN A 114 -8.63 -18.86 5.15
C GLN A 114 -7.73 -19.75 4.31
N ALA A 115 -8.08 -21.02 4.18
CA ALA A 115 -7.25 -22.03 3.52
C ALA A 115 -6.79 -21.67 2.10
N GLY A 116 -7.59 -20.93 1.32
CA GLY A 116 -7.32 -20.55 -0.07
C GLY A 116 -6.76 -19.14 -0.26
N ASP A 117 -6.15 -18.53 0.74
CA ASP A 117 -5.72 -17.13 0.72
C ASP A 117 -4.44 -16.83 -0.09
N GLY A 118 -3.77 -17.85 -0.60
CA GLY A 118 -2.54 -17.68 -1.39
C GLY A 118 -1.29 -17.34 -0.56
N LYS A 119 -1.24 -17.69 0.74
CA LYS A 119 -0.15 -17.31 1.64
C LYS A 119 0.38 -18.48 2.43
N PHE A 120 1.63 -18.41 2.88
CA PHE A 120 2.18 -19.34 3.88
C PHE A 120 1.68 -18.96 5.28
N HIS A 121 1.33 -19.97 6.08
CA HIS A 121 1.11 -19.81 7.52
C HIS A 121 1.92 -20.86 8.23
N VAL A 122 3.06 -20.48 8.82
CA VAL A 122 3.98 -21.38 9.52
C VAL A 122 3.57 -21.47 10.98
N PHE A 123 3.41 -22.69 11.49
CA PHE A 123 3.04 -22.95 12.89
C PHE A 123 4.25 -23.41 13.69
N PHE A 124 5.11 -24.24 13.07
CA PHE A 124 6.33 -24.75 13.67
C PHE A 124 7.43 -24.82 12.60
N GLU A 125 8.65 -24.47 13.01
CA GLU A 125 9.85 -24.59 12.21
C GLU A 125 11.03 -24.96 13.11
N ALA A 126 11.76 -26.04 12.75
CA ALA A 126 13.09 -26.32 13.26
C ALA A 126 14.04 -26.41 12.07
N ARG A 127 15.12 -25.64 12.07
CA ARG A 127 16.04 -25.50 10.94
C ARG A 127 17.51 -25.59 11.39
N ASN A 128 18.30 -26.34 10.62
CA ASN A 128 19.76 -26.34 10.62
C ASN A 128 20.22 -26.29 9.14
N SER A 129 21.08 -27.17 8.66
CA SER A 129 21.29 -27.36 7.19
C SER A 129 20.05 -27.95 6.51
N GLY A 130 19.28 -28.77 7.23
CA GLY A 130 17.96 -29.24 6.83
C GLY A 130 16.84 -28.55 7.60
N ALA A 131 15.60 -29.05 7.50
CA ALA A 131 14.48 -28.46 8.21
C ALA A 131 13.32 -29.44 8.45
N PHE A 132 12.55 -29.15 9.53
CA PHE A 132 11.19 -29.60 9.73
C PHE A 132 10.25 -28.40 9.72
N TYR A 133 9.13 -28.49 9.00
CA TYR A 133 8.07 -27.49 8.96
C TYR A 133 6.70 -28.10 9.15
N LEU A 134 5.87 -27.46 9.97
CA LEU A 134 4.43 -27.67 10.01
C LEU A 134 3.75 -26.36 9.62
N TYR A 135 3.08 -26.34 8.45
CA TYR A 135 2.63 -25.09 7.83
C TYR A 135 1.49 -25.30 6.83
N LYS A 136 0.76 -24.24 6.54
CA LYS A 136 -0.18 -24.14 5.40
C LYS A 136 0.56 -23.62 4.18
N TYR A 137 0.42 -24.33 3.06
CA TYR A 137 1.12 -24.01 1.80
C TYR A 137 0.47 -22.85 1.04
N VAL A 138 1.27 -22.09 0.27
CA VAL A 138 0.86 -20.88 -0.44
C VAL A 138 -0.12 -21.16 -1.58
N ASP A 139 0.24 -22.03 -2.52
CA ASP A 139 -0.49 -22.20 -3.79
C ASP A 139 -1.73 -23.08 -3.70
N ARG A 140 -1.90 -23.80 -2.61
CA ARG A 140 -2.97 -24.78 -2.40
C ARG A 140 -3.54 -24.66 -1.00
N PRO A 141 -4.85 -24.92 -0.81
CA PRO A 141 -5.44 -25.01 0.51
C PRO A 141 -5.00 -26.32 1.19
N ALA A 142 -3.71 -26.47 1.44
CA ALA A 142 -3.12 -27.68 2.00
C ALA A 142 -2.24 -27.38 3.22
N LEU A 143 -2.46 -28.15 4.27
CA LEU A 143 -1.58 -28.24 5.44
C LEU A 143 -0.51 -29.29 5.17
N MET A 144 0.73 -29.03 5.57
CA MET A 144 1.88 -29.88 5.30
C MET A 144 2.77 -30.08 6.53
N MET A 145 3.21 -31.31 6.76
CA MET A 145 4.37 -31.65 7.57
C MET A 145 5.51 -32.00 6.63
N LEU A 146 6.58 -31.21 6.63
CA LEU A 146 7.71 -31.30 5.72
C LEU A 146 8.99 -31.67 6.46
N ALA A 147 9.82 -32.50 5.83
CA ALA A 147 11.22 -32.71 6.18
C ALA A 147 12.12 -32.56 4.96
N THR A 148 13.34 -32.08 5.18
CA THR A 148 14.42 -32.02 4.19
C THR A 148 15.78 -32.03 4.88
N ASP A 149 16.77 -32.61 4.27
CA ASP A 149 18.17 -32.56 4.73
C ASP A 149 18.92 -31.32 4.20
N SER A 150 18.36 -30.67 3.18
CA SER A 150 18.85 -29.40 2.63
C SER A 150 17.72 -28.39 2.58
N ALA A 151 17.74 -27.40 3.47
CA ALA A 151 16.64 -26.46 3.62
C ALA A 151 16.54 -25.46 2.46
N ASP A 152 17.62 -25.23 1.73
CA ASP A 152 17.68 -24.26 0.63
C ASP A 152 17.47 -24.91 -0.75
N ASP A 153 17.97 -26.14 -0.94
CA ASP A 153 18.02 -26.78 -2.26
C ASP A 153 17.07 -28.00 -2.38
N GLY A 154 16.49 -28.51 -1.26
CA GLY A 154 15.71 -29.75 -1.28
C GLY A 154 16.57 -31.00 -1.49
N PRO A 155 16.00 -32.17 -1.72
CA PRO A 155 14.57 -32.44 -1.98
C PRO A 155 13.68 -32.25 -0.75
N TYR A 156 12.42 -31.89 -0.97
CA TYR A 156 11.42 -31.70 0.08
C TYR A 156 10.44 -32.87 0.13
N PHE A 157 10.31 -33.47 1.30
CA PHE A 157 9.42 -34.60 1.57
C PHE A 157 8.30 -34.16 2.49
N PHE A 158 7.05 -34.41 2.18
CA PHE A 158 5.93 -33.94 2.97
C PHE A 158 4.74 -34.89 3.00
N SER A 159 4.10 -34.97 4.17
CA SER A 159 2.75 -35.47 4.34
C SER A 159 1.80 -34.29 4.32
N ALA A 160 0.71 -34.36 3.52
CA ALA A 160 -0.17 -33.23 3.30
C ALA A 160 -1.64 -33.60 3.44
N SER A 161 -2.46 -32.60 3.81
CA SER A 161 -3.91 -32.66 3.83
C SER A 161 -4.52 -31.43 3.21
N ARG A 162 -5.52 -31.62 2.34
CA ARG A 162 -6.35 -30.50 1.90
C ARG A 162 -7.22 -30.04 3.06
N ILE A 163 -7.26 -28.73 3.29
CA ILE A 163 -8.04 -28.12 4.36
C ILE A 163 -9.05 -27.12 3.79
N ALA A 164 -10.15 -26.91 4.54
CA ALA A 164 -11.18 -25.91 4.24
C ALA A 164 -11.37 -24.98 5.45
N TRP A 165 -10.28 -24.65 6.13
CA TRP A 165 -10.30 -23.84 7.34
C TRP A 165 -10.77 -22.41 7.06
N VAL A 166 -11.52 -21.89 8.00
CA VAL A 166 -12.01 -20.52 8.01
C VAL A 166 -11.62 -19.82 9.32
N PRO A 167 -11.54 -18.50 9.34
CA PRO A 167 -11.23 -17.76 10.56
C PRO A 167 -12.10 -18.16 11.74
N GLY A 168 -11.49 -18.24 12.93
CA GLY A 168 -12.17 -18.51 14.19
C GLY A 168 -12.43 -19.99 14.51
N GLN A 169 -12.05 -20.91 13.66
CA GLN A 169 -12.19 -22.35 13.93
C GLN A 169 -10.89 -22.93 14.46
N TRP A 170 -10.98 -23.60 15.61
CA TRP A 170 -9.87 -24.31 16.22
C TRP A 170 -9.72 -25.71 15.62
N HIS A 171 -8.51 -26.05 15.24
CA HIS A 171 -8.12 -27.36 14.73
C HIS A 171 -6.93 -27.89 15.50
N HIS A 172 -6.92 -29.18 15.79
CA HIS A 172 -5.76 -29.84 16.32
C HIS A 172 -4.87 -30.37 15.19
N ILE A 173 -3.59 -30.06 15.24
CA ILE A 173 -2.61 -30.56 14.28
C ILE A 173 -1.47 -31.24 14.99
N ALA A 174 -0.93 -32.27 14.37
CA ALA A 174 0.31 -32.91 14.80
C ALA A 174 1.16 -33.32 13.60
N GLY A 175 2.47 -33.08 13.71
CA GLY A 175 3.49 -33.57 12.79
C GLY A 175 4.42 -34.52 13.47
N THR A 176 4.60 -35.74 12.94
CA THR A 176 5.54 -36.71 13.43
C THR A 176 6.62 -37.02 12.42
N TRP A 177 7.81 -37.35 12.89
CA TRP A 177 8.92 -37.80 12.05
C TRP A 177 9.67 -38.95 12.72
N SER A 178 10.15 -39.91 11.91
CA SER A 178 10.95 -41.04 12.31
C SER A 178 11.74 -41.60 11.15
N GLN A 179 12.49 -42.68 11.34
CA GLN A 179 13.16 -43.38 10.24
C GLN A 179 12.20 -43.92 9.17
N GLU A 180 10.91 -44.06 9.51
CA GLU A 180 9.87 -44.48 8.57
C GLU A 180 9.41 -43.33 7.68
N GLY A 181 9.69 -42.07 8.06
CA GLY A 181 9.33 -40.86 7.34
C GLY A 181 8.57 -39.85 8.18
N VAL A 182 7.79 -38.97 7.50
CA VAL A 182 6.98 -37.93 8.14
C VAL A 182 5.49 -38.21 8.01
N GLN A 183 4.70 -37.85 9.01
CA GLN A 183 3.25 -37.96 8.98
C GLN A 183 2.56 -36.77 9.60
N LEU A 184 1.49 -36.31 8.92
CA LEU A 184 0.61 -35.25 9.37
C LEU A 184 -0.68 -35.84 9.93
N TYR A 185 -1.17 -35.22 11.00
CA TYR A 185 -2.48 -35.49 11.60
C TYR A 185 -3.28 -34.19 11.69
N VAL A 186 -4.57 -34.29 11.38
CA VAL A 186 -5.53 -33.19 11.51
C VAL A 186 -6.72 -33.68 12.29
N ASP A 187 -7.09 -32.96 13.35
CA ASP A 187 -8.20 -33.28 14.25
C ASP A 187 -8.17 -34.78 14.71
N GLY A 188 -6.97 -35.22 15.11
CA GLY A 188 -6.70 -36.56 15.63
C GLY A 188 -6.59 -37.64 14.55
N GLN A 189 -6.80 -37.35 13.29
CA GLN A 189 -6.79 -38.34 12.22
C GLN A 189 -5.51 -38.22 11.34
N PRO A 190 -4.85 -39.36 11.01
CA PRO A 190 -3.74 -39.34 10.08
C PRO A 190 -4.19 -38.99 8.67
N THR A 191 -3.42 -38.17 7.97
CA THR A 191 -3.75 -37.69 6.63
C THR A 191 -3.35 -38.65 5.51
N THR A 192 -2.49 -39.64 5.84
CA THR A 192 -2.02 -40.70 4.94
C THR A 192 -2.11 -42.06 5.66
N LYS A 193 -2.13 -43.18 4.92
CA LYS A 193 -2.19 -44.51 5.49
C LYS A 193 -0.99 -44.91 6.37
N GLY A 194 0.09 -44.15 6.28
CA GLY A 194 1.31 -44.33 7.05
C GLY A 194 2.28 -43.20 6.77
N PRO A 195 3.45 -43.17 7.42
CA PRO A 195 4.47 -42.14 7.18
C PRO A 195 4.91 -42.10 5.73
N VAL A 196 5.09 -40.88 5.21
CA VAL A 196 5.68 -40.64 3.90
C VAL A 196 7.20 -40.71 4.05
N LYS A 197 7.85 -41.57 3.28
CA LYS A 197 9.32 -41.67 3.31
C LYS A 197 9.97 -40.32 3.07
N ALA A 198 10.94 -39.97 3.90
CA ALA A 198 11.62 -38.70 3.87
C ALA A 198 13.11 -38.88 4.20
N VAL A 199 13.95 -38.04 3.66
CA VAL A 199 15.31 -37.84 4.17
C VAL A 199 15.21 -36.78 5.26
N LEU A 200 15.64 -37.17 6.47
CA LEU A 200 15.52 -36.31 7.63
C LEU A 200 16.74 -35.38 7.76
N PRO A 201 16.57 -34.19 8.37
CA PRO A 201 17.70 -33.30 8.70
C PRO A 201 18.77 -34.04 9.49
N GLN A 202 20.02 -33.73 9.24
CA GLN A 202 21.13 -34.31 9.98
C GLN A 202 21.65 -33.33 11.06
N GLY A 203 22.20 -33.89 12.15
CA GLY A 203 22.77 -33.08 13.21
C GLY A 203 21.78 -32.55 14.22
N ARG A 204 22.23 -31.62 15.07
CA ARG A 204 21.43 -31.02 16.14
C ARG A 204 20.80 -29.71 15.71
N PHE A 205 19.61 -29.43 16.22
CA PHE A 205 18.98 -28.12 16.12
C PHE A 205 19.43 -27.26 17.31
N SER A 206 19.76 -25.99 17.01
CA SER A 206 20.07 -24.98 18.05
C SER A 206 18.82 -24.33 18.59
N SER A 207 17.76 -24.22 17.77
CA SER A 207 16.49 -23.61 18.12
C SER A 207 15.34 -24.17 17.30
N PHE A 208 14.12 -23.94 17.76
CA PHE A 208 12.91 -24.05 16.94
C PHE A 208 12.03 -22.80 17.11
N ARG A 209 11.13 -22.58 16.18
CA ARG A 209 10.22 -21.43 16.13
C ARG A 209 8.77 -21.87 16.12
N LEU A 210 7.91 -21.06 16.76
CA LEU A 210 6.46 -21.17 16.71
C LEU A 210 5.90 -19.87 16.09
N GLY A 211 5.00 -20.04 15.11
CA GLY A 211 4.30 -18.97 14.44
C GLY A 211 4.89 -18.61 13.09
N ASP A 212 5.70 -17.57 13.02
CA ASP A 212 6.22 -17.07 11.75
C ASP A 212 7.60 -17.63 11.37
N SER A 213 7.92 -17.59 10.08
CA SER A 213 9.24 -17.94 9.56
C SER A 213 9.78 -16.83 8.64
N PRO A 214 11.02 -16.36 8.86
CA PRO A 214 11.62 -15.35 8.01
C PRO A 214 12.01 -15.84 6.60
N TRP A 215 11.93 -17.15 6.36
CA TRP A 215 12.32 -17.78 5.09
C TRP A 215 11.22 -17.78 4.02
N HIS A 216 10.00 -17.38 4.37
CA HIS A 216 8.87 -17.32 3.43
C HIS A 216 8.44 -15.88 3.19
N SER A 217 8.35 -15.49 1.93
CA SER A 217 8.06 -14.10 1.51
C SER A 217 6.57 -13.77 1.41
N VAL A 218 5.70 -14.78 1.27
CA VAL A 218 4.25 -14.57 1.08
C VAL A 218 3.48 -15.02 2.32
N ARG A 219 3.45 -14.16 3.33
CA ARG A 219 2.82 -14.41 4.63
C ARG A 219 2.27 -13.10 5.20
N THR A 220 1.06 -13.06 5.66
CA THR A 220 0.47 -11.77 6.04
C THR A 220 -0.61 -11.84 7.09
N SER A 221 -0.72 -12.93 7.83
CA SER A 221 -1.90 -13.14 8.63
C SER A 221 -1.60 -13.71 9.99
N SER A 222 -2.45 -13.43 10.97
CA SER A 222 -2.24 -13.87 12.33
C SER A 222 -2.94 -15.20 12.62
N THR A 223 -2.29 -15.98 13.48
CA THR A 223 -2.73 -17.30 13.93
C THR A 223 -2.68 -17.35 15.44
N LEU A 224 -3.66 -17.95 16.09
CA LEU A 224 -3.56 -18.35 17.49
C LEU A 224 -3.04 -19.77 17.59
N LEU A 225 -2.04 -19.95 18.46
CA LEU A 225 -1.51 -21.26 18.84
C LEU A 225 -1.79 -21.49 20.31
N ASP A 226 -2.19 -22.73 20.64
CA ASP A 226 -2.53 -23.12 21.99
C ASP A 226 -2.10 -24.57 22.26
N GLU A 227 -1.82 -24.89 23.51
CA GLU A 227 -1.49 -26.25 23.95
C GLU A 227 -0.35 -26.93 23.15
N VAL A 228 0.73 -26.20 22.85
CA VAL A 228 1.84 -26.72 22.04
C VAL A 228 2.67 -27.73 22.87
N ARG A 229 2.81 -28.95 22.35
CA ARG A 229 3.58 -30.04 22.97
C ARG A 229 4.63 -30.56 22.01
N VAL A 230 5.80 -30.83 22.52
CA VAL A 230 6.93 -31.42 21.80
C VAL A 230 7.36 -32.71 22.49
N TYR A 231 7.52 -33.77 21.70
CA TYR A 231 7.96 -35.09 22.16
C TYR A 231 9.23 -35.49 21.41
N ASP A 232 10.11 -36.23 22.09
CA ASP A 232 11.37 -36.74 21.53
C ASP A 232 11.22 -38.09 20.80
N ARG A 233 9.99 -38.50 20.53
CA ARG A 233 9.62 -39.72 19.77
C ARG A 233 8.44 -39.48 18.84
N ALA A 234 8.30 -40.31 17.83
CA ALA A 234 7.11 -40.29 16.96
C ALA A 234 5.92 -40.93 17.70
N LEU A 235 4.86 -40.15 17.96
CA LEU A 235 3.62 -40.65 18.53
C LEU A 235 2.84 -41.45 17.48
N GLY A 236 2.24 -42.55 17.90
CA GLY A 236 1.39 -43.38 17.05
C GLY A 236 -0.02 -42.78 16.85
N PRO A 237 -0.78 -43.25 15.83
CA PRO A 237 -2.11 -42.69 15.50
C PRO A 237 -3.09 -42.77 16.67
N ARG A 238 -3.02 -43.81 17.51
CA ARG A 238 -3.88 -43.92 18.69
C ARG A 238 -3.53 -42.92 19.78
N GLU A 239 -2.25 -42.61 19.94
CA GLU A 239 -1.80 -41.61 20.91
C GLU A 239 -2.21 -40.21 20.53
N ILE A 240 -2.06 -39.84 19.25
CA ILE A 240 -2.53 -38.53 18.71
C ILE A 240 -4.06 -38.44 18.81
N LEU A 241 -4.80 -39.48 18.48
CA LEU A 241 -6.26 -39.50 18.61
C LEU A 241 -6.68 -39.36 20.10
N ASN A 242 -5.97 -39.99 21.02
CA ASN A 242 -6.24 -39.87 22.45
C ASN A 242 -5.92 -38.46 22.96
N ALA A 243 -4.83 -37.83 22.51
CA ALA A 243 -4.48 -36.44 22.82
C ALA A 243 -5.54 -35.48 22.31
N TYR A 244 -5.96 -35.62 21.06
CA TYR A 244 -7.09 -34.88 20.48
C TYR A 244 -8.38 -35.09 21.32
N ASN A 245 -8.81 -36.31 21.57
CA ASN A 245 -10.05 -36.59 22.27
C ASN A 245 -10.04 -36.08 23.71
N SER A 246 -8.93 -36.22 24.42
CA SER A 246 -8.80 -35.75 25.80
C SER A 246 -8.91 -34.21 25.88
N THR A 247 -8.42 -33.51 24.88
CA THR A 247 -8.52 -32.04 24.76
C THR A 247 -9.82 -31.60 24.11
N ALA A 248 -10.33 -32.35 23.11
CA ALA A 248 -11.62 -32.02 22.45
C ALA A 248 -12.82 -32.21 23.41
N ALA A 249 -12.72 -33.17 24.34
CA ALA A 249 -13.76 -33.38 25.36
C ALA A 249 -13.82 -32.29 26.44
N ARG A 250 -12.75 -31.50 26.62
CA ARG A 250 -12.80 -30.25 27.40
C ARG A 250 -13.67 -29.27 26.62
N LYS A 251 -14.87 -29.01 27.10
CA LYS A 251 -15.65 -27.88 26.58
C LYS A 251 -14.83 -26.62 26.81
N PRO A 252 -14.60 -25.79 25.74
CA PRO A 252 -14.09 -24.46 25.97
C PRO A 252 -15.02 -23.78 26.99
N GLU A 253 -14.51 -23.13 28.00
CA GLU A 253 -15.28 -22.18 28.81
C GLU A 253 -15.60 -20.97 27.97
N THR A 254 -16.32 -21.14 26.88
CA THR A 254 -16.79 -20.02 26.05
C THR A 254 -18.10 -19.57 26.64
N ALA A 255 -18.06 -18.45 27.35
CA ALA A 255 -19.28 -17.68 27.55
C ALA A 255 -19.84 -17.28 26.16
N ALA A 256 -21.13 -17.13 26.04
CA ALA A 256 -21.85 -16.91 24.77
C ALA A 256 -21.33 -15.73 23.94
N TRP A 257 -20.41 -14.92 24.48
CA TRP A 257 -19.91 -13.65 23.91
C TRP A 257 -18.40 -13.53 23.94
N ASP A 258 -17.66 -14.60 24.13
CA ASP A 258 -16.21 -14.60 24.27
C ASP A 258 -15.47 -14.31 22.95
N ASP A 259 -16.17 -14.43 21.83
CA ASP A 259 -15.69 -14.04 20.49
C ASP A 259 -15.81 -12.53 20.19
N ALA A 260 -16.29 -11.75 21.17
CA ALA A 260 -16.32 -10.30 21.05
C ALA A 260 -14.92 -9.70 21.21
N THR A 261 -14.49 -8.90 20.26
CA THR A 261 -13.19 -8.19 20.26
C THR A 261 -13.39 -6.68 20.21
N THR A 262 -12.72 -5.95 21.12
CA THR A 262 -12.71 -4.50 21.15
C THR A 262 -11.41 -3.96 20.58
N SER A 263 -11.54 -3.01 19.66
CA SER A 263 -10.44 -2.20 19.12
C SER A 263 -10.75 -0.72 19.34
N PHE A 264 -9.75 0.12 19.37
CA PHE A 264 -9.94 1.55 19.54
C PHE A 264 -8.85 2.37 18.86
N SER A 265 -9.17 3.65 18.63
CA SER A 265 -8.28 4.69 18.14
C SER A 265 -8.44 5.95 18.99
N VAL A 266 -7.35 6.64 19.31
CA VAL A 266 -7.36 7.87 20.08
C VAL A 266 -7.16 9.08 19.18
N ASP A 267 -8.24 9.78 18.88
CA ASP A 267 -8.18 11.07 18.18
C ASP A 267 -8.04 12.21 19.21
N ARG A 268 -6.81 12.67 19.41
CA ARG A 268 -6.51 13.76 20.36
C ARG A 268 -7.02 15.11 19.88
N SER A 269 -7.04 15.35 18.58
CA SER A 269 -7.52 16.61 18.02
C SER A 269 -9.00 16.82 18.31
N ARG A 270 -9.78 15.74 18.25
CA ARG A 270 -11.21 15.71 18.60
C ARG A 270 -11.47 15.38 20.05
N ARG A 271 -10.43 15.11 20.84
CA ARG A 271 -10.53 14.63 22.22
C ARG A 271 -11.49 13.44 22.34
N ALA A 272 -11.37 12.47 21.46
CA ALA A 272 -12.26 11.32 21.40
C ALA A 272 -11.49 10.01 21.21
N ILE A 273 -12.04 8.92 21.75
CA ILE A 273 -11.69 7.55 21.36
C ILE A 273 -12.76 7.06 20.40
N GLN A 274 -12.35 6.62 19.24
CA GLN A 274 -13.18 5.82 18.34
C GLN A 274 -13.04 4.37 18.80
N ALA A 275 -14.13 3.74 19.18
CA ALA A 275 -14.15 2.36 19.64
C ALA A 275 -14.96 1.49 18.67
N LEU A 276 -14.49 0.27 18.46
CA LEU A 276 -15.09 -0.74 17.60
C LEU A 276 -15.19 -2.05 18.37
N LEU A 277 -16.39 -2.60 18.43
CA LEU A 277 -16.62 -3.99 18.84
C LEU A 277 -17.04 -4.81 17.62
N ARG A 278 -16.40 -5.95 17.45
CA ARG A 278 -16.75 -6.94 16.42
C ARG A 278 -16.66 -8.34 16.99
N PHE A 279 -17.21 -9.31 16.27
CA PHE A 279 -17.06 -10.71 16.59
C PHE A 279 -16.01 -11.36 15.66
N ASP A 280 -15.05 -12.07 16.24
CA ASP A 280 -14.09 -12.91 15.55
C ASP A 280 -14.25 -14.37 16.02
N PRO A 281 -14.76 -15.31 15.17
CA PRO A 281 -15.10 -15.11 13.76
C PRO A 281 -16.31 -14.21 13.56
N TYR A 282 -16.38 -13.57 12.39
CA TYR A 282 -17.53 -12.77 12.01
C TYR A 282 -18.84 -13.53 12.19
N ARG A 283 -19.76 -12.92 12.90
CA ARG A 283 -21.17 -13.34 12.98
C ARG A 283 -22.09 -12.13 12.97
N GLU A 284 -23.20 -12.25 12.26
CA GLU A 284 -24.22 -11.25 12.29
C GLU A 284 -25.08 -11.45 13.55
N VAL A 285 -25.20 -10.41 14.37
CA VAL A 285 -25.99 -10.45 15.60
C VAL A 285 -27.09 -9.41 15.49
N LYS A 286 -28.34 -9.89 15.52
CA LYS A 286 -29.53 -9.04 15.58
C LYS A 286 -29.91 -8.83 17.05
N GLU A 287 -30.50 -7.69 17.38
CA GLU A 287 -31.01 -7.34 18.70
C GLU A 287 -29.93 -7.06 19.79
N LEU A 288 -28.65 -7.18 19.47
CA LEU A 288 -27.59 -6.77 20.37
C LEU A 288 -27.27 -5.29 20.16
N SER A 289 -27.05 -4.58 21.27
CA SER A 289 -26.51 -3.21 21.28
C SER A 289 -25.30 -3.12 22.19
N VAL A 290 -24.44 -2.15 21.96
CA VAL A 290 -23.24 -1.94 22.78
C VAL A 290 -23.16 -0.50 23.27
N ARG A 291 -22.54 -0.30 24.45
CA ARG A 291 -22.15 1.01 24.97
C ARG A 291 -20.64 1.00 25.22
N PHE A 292 -19.97 2.06 24.78
CA PHE A 292 -18.54 2.22 25.03
C PHE A 292 -18.30 3.23 26.15
N SER A 293 -17.27 2.95 26.96
CA SER A 293 -16.77 3.83 28.00
C SER A 293 -15.27 3.71 28.17
N VAL A 294 -14.63 4.71 28.78
CA VAL A 294 -13.17 4.72 29.05
C VAL A 294 -12.93 4.82 30.53
N TRP A 295 -12.01 4.01 31.04
CA TRP A 295 -11.66 3.88 32.44
C TRP A 295 -10.16 4.14 32.65
N GLN A 296 -9.81 4.84 33.72
CA GLN A 296 -8.43 5.07 34.15
C GLN A 296 -8.34 5.07 35.66
N GLY A 297 -7.36 4.37 36.23
CA GLY A 297 -7.20 4.26 37.67
C GLY A 297 -8.43 3.67 38.39
N GLY A 298 -9.11 2.72 37.78
CA GLY A 298 -10.32 2.08 38.33
C GLY A 298 -11.59 2.94 38.30
N ARG A 299 -11.54 4.11 37.66
CA ARG A 299 -12.68 5.02 37.53
C ARG A 299 -13.04 5.27 36.07
N GLN A 300 -14.34 5.37 35.79
CA GLN A 300 -14.81 5.79 34.50
C GLN A 300 -14.50 7.27 34.28
N VAL A 301 -13.70 7.58 33.25
CA VAL A 301 -13.27 8.95 32.93
C VAL A 301 -14.07 9.59 31.80
N SER A 302 -14.94 8.84 31.15
CA SER A 302 -15.80 9.32 30.07
C SER A 302 -17.26 9.06 30.36
N LYS A 303 -18.14 9.92 29.80
CA LYS A 303 -19.58 9.59 29.73
C LYS A 303 -19.71 8.42 28.70
N PRO A 304 -20.47 7.36 29.03
CA PRO A 304 -20.70 6.28 28.07
C PRO A 304 -21.42 6.79 26.81
N THR A 305 -21.23 6.10 25.69
CA THR A 305 -22.05 6.34 24.49
C THR A 305 -23.52 6.00 24.74
N GLY A 306 -24.41 6.42 23.87
CA GLY A 306 -25.74 5.81 23.75
C GLY A 306 -25.65 4.31 23.39
N PHE A 307 -26.76 3.63 23.32
CA PHE A 307 -26.83 2.26 22.80
C PHE A 307 -26.61 2.29 21.28
N ILE A 308 -25.67 1.49 20.81
CA ILE A 308 -25.24 1.41 19.42
C ILE A 308 -25.59 0.01 18.92
N ALA A 309 -26.38 -0.07 17.86
CA ALA A 309 -26.73 -1.32 17.20
C ALA A 309 -25.53 -1.83 16.37
N PHE A 310 -25.50 -3.14 16.11
CA PHE A 310 -24.54 -3.73 15.20
C PHE A 310 -25.01 -3.55 13.75
N GLU A 311 -24.10 -3.10 12.91
CA GLU A 311 -24.25 -3.02 11.46
C GLU A 311 -23.17 -3.87 10.80
N ASN A 312 -23.56 -4.85 9.99
CA ASN A 312 -22.63 -5.79 9.33
C ASN A 312 -21.67 -6.49 10.33
N GLY A 313 -22.16 -6.87 11.51
CA GLY A 313 -21.39 -7.55 12.55
C GLY A 313 -20.42 -6.65 13.33
N GLU A 314 -20.50 -5.33 13.16
CA GLU A 314 -19.65 -4.36 13.84
C GLU A 314 -20.51 -3.30 14.56
N ALA A 315 -20.07 -2.85 15.73
CA ALA A 315 -20.62 -1.69 16.41
C ALA A 315 -19.53 -0.64 16.66
N ARG A 316 -19.76 0.60 16.22
CA ARG A 316 -18.78 1.69 16.29
C ARG A 316 -19.31 2.85 17.10
N GLY A 317 -18.48 3.37 18.01
CA GLY A 317 -18.83 4.51 18.84
C GLY A 317 -17.69 5.48 19.07
N SER A 318 -18.03 6.73 19.34
CA SER A 318 -17.07 7.77 19.71
C SER A 318 -17.28 8.16 21.17
N VAL A 319 -16.23 8.07 21.98
CA VAL A 319 -16.23 8.41 23.41
C VAL A 319 -15.40 9.66 23.63
N ASN A 320 -15.96 10.69 24.23
CA ASN A 320 -15.25 11.94 24.53
C ASN A 320 -14.21 11.73 25.66
N LEU A 321 -13.03 12.32 25.49
CA LEU A 321 -11.84 12.14 26.33
C LEU A 321 -11.46 13.38 27.15
N SER A 322 -12.37 14.22 27.53
CA SER A 322 -12.04 15.36 28.41
C SER A 322 -11.53 14.85 29.77
N GLY A 323 -10.27 14.52 29.92
CA GLY A 323 -9.68 14.13 31.19
C GLY A 323 -8.73 12.94 31.22
N LEU A 324 -8.53 12.22 30.08
CA LEU A 324 -7.56 11.12 30.01
C LEU A 324 -6.13 11.69 30.09
N LYS A 325 -5.31 11.13 30.97
CA LYS A 325 -3.90 11.49 31.17
C LYS A 325 -3.00 10.38 30.62
N PRO A 326 -1.72 10.66 30.27
CA PRO A 326 -0.76 9.60 29.99
C PRO A 326 -0.74 8.55 31.11
N GLY A 327 -0.60 7.28 30.73
CA GLY A 327 -0.59 6.12 31.63
C GLY A 327 -1.68 5.09 31.32
N ALA A 328 -1.78 4.08 32.17
CA ALA A 328 -2.66 2.93 31.96
C ALA A 328 -4.15 3.32 31.98
N ALA A 329 -4.89 2.87 30.99
CA ALA A 329 -6.33 3.06 30.82
C ALA A 329 -6.95 1.85 30.10
N SER A 330 -8.29 1.80 30.02
CA SER A 330 -9.00 0.76 29.28
C SER A 330 -10.26 1.29 28.60
N VAL A 331 -10.56 0.76 27.43
CA VAL A 331 -11.85 0.93 26.75
C VAL A 331 -12.72 -0.26 27.11
N HIS A 332 -13.93 0.00 27.56
CA HIS A 332 -14.94 -1.01 27.87
C HIS A 332 -16.07 -0.96 26.84
N ALA A 333 -16.49 -2.13 26.40
CA ALA A 333 -17.62 -2.35 25.53
C ALA A 333 -18.63 -3.25 26.26
N ASP A 334 -19.72 -2.66 26.74
CA ASP A 334 -20.78 -3.36 27.42
C ASP A 334 -21.86 -3.76 26.42
N GLY A 335 -22.08 -5.06 26.25
CA GLY A 335 -23.10 -5.64 25.35
C GLY A 335 -24.43 -5.81 26.04
N PHE A 336 -25.53 -5.43 25.37
CA PHE A 336 -26.89 -5.49 25.88
C PHE A 336 -27.81 -6.23 24.91
N LEU A 337 -28.50 -7.25 25.40
CA LEU A 337 -29.56 -7.96 24.70
C LEU A 337 -30.90 -7.66 25.36
N ASN A 338 -31.87 -7.11 24.63
CA ASN A 338 -33.16 -6.70 25.16
C ASN A 338 -33.07 -5.80 26.41
N GLY A 339 -32.12 -4.88 26.43
CA GLY A 339 -31.87 -3.95 27.53
C GLY A 339 -31.16 -4.53 28.75
N ARG A 340 -30.84 -5.83 28.78
CA ARG A 340 -30.06 -6.49 29.82
C ARG A 340 -28.62 -6.63 29.38
N GLN A 341 -27.69 -6.22 30.25
CA GLN A 341 -26.24 -6.44 29.99
C GLN A 341 -25.94 -7.94 30.02
N VAL A 342 -25.30 -8.41 28.95
CA VAL A 342 -24.96 -9.84 28.74
C VAL A 342 -23.45 -10.11 28.76
N PHE A 343 -22.64 -9.08 28.47
CA PHE A 343 -21.17 -9.17 28.60
C PHE A 343 -20.55 -7.80 28.78
N THR A 344 -19.31 -7.78 29.26
CA THR A 344 -18.37 -6.66 29.16
C THR A 344 -17.10 -7.17 28.50
N ASN A 345 -16.70 -6.57 27.39
CA ASN A 345 -15.40 -6.78 26.79
C ASN A 345 -14.55 -5.52 27.07
N SER A 346 -13.29 -5.67 27.40
CA SER A 346 -12.41 -4.54 27.69
C SER A 346 -11.05 -4.72 27.05
N LYS A 347 -10.46 -3.60 26.61
CA LYS A 347 -9.09 -3.57 26.10
C LYS A 347 -8.29 -2.52 26.85
N SER A 348 -7.26 -2.96 27.56
CA SER A 348 -6.32 -2.10 28.26
C SER A 348 -5.29 -1.53 27.30
N PHE A 349 -4.80 -0.34 27.61
CA PHE A 349 -3.73 0.35 26.90
C PHE A 349 -2.96 1.26 27.85
N ASP A 350 -1.72 1.57 27.46
CA ASP A 350 -0.90 2.58 28.15
C ASP A 350 -0.79 3.79 27.21
N LEU A 351 -1.44 4.89 27.56
CA LEU A 351 -1.42 6.10 26.76
C LEU A 351 -0.05 6.77 26.89
N PRO A 352 0.76 6.83 25.80
CA PRO A 352 2.08 7.42 25.89
C PRO A 352 2.01 8.93 26.11
N ALA A 353 3.04 9.47 26.78
CA ALA A 353 3.34 10.89 26.71
C ALA A 353 3.90 11.15 25.30
N LEU A 354 3.30 12.07 24.55
CA LEU A 354 3.76 12.38 23.19
C LEU A 354 4.90 13.39 23.23
N ASP A 355 5.89 13.17 22.39
CA ASP A 355 6.97 14.09 22.07
C ASP A 355 6.76 14.83 20.72
N TRP A 356 5.65 14.58 20.05
CA TRP A 356 5.26 15.23 18.80
C TRP A 356 3.94 15.98 18.96
N ASP A 357 3.88 17.18 18.36
CA ASP A 357 2.75 18.08 18.49
C ASP A 357 1.64 17.74 17.48
N GLU A 358 0.49 17.31 17.98
CA GLU A 358 -0.70 17.03 17.17
C GLU A 358 -1.35 18.31 16.61
N THR A 359 -1.06 19.46 17.19
CA THR A 359 -1.67 20.73 16.78
C THR A 359 -0.90 21.44 15.67
N SER A 360 0.33 21.02 15.40
CA SER A 360 1.24 21.67 14.43
C SER A 360 0.86 21.45 12.97
N VAL A 361 0.05 20.44 12.67
CA VAL A 361 -0.48 20.21 11.32
C VAL A 361 -1.77 20.99 11.18
N GLY A 362 -1.65 22.26 10.83
CA GLY A 362 -2.79 23.15 10.64
C GLY A 362 -3.78 22.61 9.61
N SER A 363 -5.06 22.81 9.87
CA SER A 363 -6.17 22.48 8.96
C SER A 363 -6.18 23.30 7.65
N ARG A 364 -5.26 24.23 7.48
CA ARG A 364 -5.14 25.02 6.25
C ARG A 364 -4.28 24.27 5.26
N ILE A 365 -4.91 23.71 4.25
CA ILE A 365 -4.24 23.15 3.08
C ILE A 365 -3.80 24.33 2.20
N SER A 366 -2.71 24.98 2.56
CA SER A 366 -2.02 25.92 1.68
C SER A 366 -0.99 25.12 0.89
N SER A 367 -1.36 24.70 -0.31
CA SER A 367 -0.48 23.97 -1.21
C SER A 367 0.66 24.81 -1.80
N GLY A 368 0.87 26.03 -1.34
CA GLY A 368 1.71 27.02 -2.03
C GLY A 368 1.11 27.50 -3.37
N ALA A 369 0.02 26.89 -3.81
CA ALA A 369 -0.74 27.30 -4.97
C ALA A 369 -1.60 28.54 -4.62
N ALA A 370 -1.78 29.42 -5.59
CA ALA A 370 -2.73 30.53 -5.47
C ALA A 370 -4.14 30.00 -5.17
N SER A 371 -4.88 30.71 -4.31
CA SER A 371 -6.27 30.36 -4.02
C SER A 371 -7.10 30.31 -5.30
N PRO A 372 -8.08 29.40 -5.41
CA PRO A 372 -8.97 29.38 -6.55
C PRO A 372 -9.69 30.73 -6.73
N GLU A 373 -9.78 31.19 -7.97
CA GLU A 373 -10.54 32.36 -8.34
C GLU A 373 -11.91 31.98 -8.86
N VAL A 374 -12.93 32.77 -8.56
CA VAL A 374 -14.29 32.52 -9.03
C VAL A 374 -14.87 33.77 -9.71
N ASP A 375 -15.41 33.55 -10.92
CA ASP A 375 -16.17 34.52 -11.69
C ASP A 375 -17.52 33.91 -12.07
N GLY A 376 -18.59 34.35 -11.39
CA GLY A 376 -19.90 33.75 -11.50
C GLY A 376 -19.87 32.28 -11.09
N THR A 377 -20.05 31.34 -12.04
CA THR A 377 -20.02 29.89 -11.87
C THR A 377 -18.75 29.26 -12.45
N THR A 378 -17.79 30.05 -12.85
CA THR A 378 -16.51 29.62 -13.38
C THR A 378 -15.46 29.68 -12.28
N VAL A 379 -14.78 28.56 -12.00
CA VAL A 379 -13.69 28.45 -11.04
C VAL A 379 -12.38 28.26 -11.80
N SER A 380 -11.41 29.13 -11.53
CA SER A 380 -10.07 29.11 -12.14
C SER A 380 -9.02 28.76 -11.10
N VAL A 381 -8.09 27.89 -11.46
CA VAL A 381 -6.88 27.53 -10.72
C VAL A 381 -5.70 27.61 -11.69
N TRP A 382 -4.46 27.42 -11.22
CA TRP A 382 -3.31 27.43 -12.12
C TRP A 382 -3.56 26.56 -13.36
N GLY A 383 -3.52 27.19 -14.53
CA GLY A 383 -3.62 26.52 -15.85
C GLY A 383 -4.97 25.84 -16.16
N ARG A 384 -5.97 25.90 -15.27
CA ARG A 384 -7.24 25.17 -15.48
C ARG A 384 -8.45 26.00 -15.11
N ARG A 385 -9.57 25.74 -15.84
CA ARG A 385 -10.87 26.39 -15.61
C ARG A 385 -11.98 25.35 -15.62
N TYR A 386 -12.92 25.48 -14.67
CA TYR A 386 -14.10 24.66 -14.51
C TYR A 386 -15.34 25.53 -14.56
N ASP A 387 -16.21 25.30 -15.54
CA ASP A 387 -17.44 26.09 -15.72
C ASP A 387 -18.66 25.24 -15.34
N PHE A 388 -19.49 25.77 -14.45
CA PHE A 388 -20.68 25.10 -13.91
C PHE A 388 -21.99 25.77 -14.38
N ARG A 389 -21.98 26.60 -15.42
CA ARG A 389 -23.15 27.32 -15.87
C ARG A 389 -24.39 26.46 -16.02
N ARG A 390 -25.45 26.78 -15.26
CA ARG A 390 -26.73 26.05 -15.27
C ARG A 390 -26.61 24.55 -15.21
N SER A 391 -25.60 24.04 -14.51
CA SER A 391 -25.34 22.61 -14.33
C SER A 391 -24.79 22.33 -12.95
N ALA A 392 -25.18 21.22 -12.34
CA ALA A 392 -24.65 20.75 -11.07
C ALA A 392 -23.20 20.24 -11.16
N LEU A 393 -22.75 19.86 -12.34
CA LEU A 393 -21.42 19.39 -12.64
C LEU A 393 -20.81 20.23 -13.77
N PRO A 394 -19.48 20.20 -13.97
CA PRO A 394 -18.85 21.00 -15.02
C PRO A 394 -19.44 20.78 -16.42
N VAL A 395 -19.76 21.86 -17.10
CA VAL A 395 -20.14 21.86 -18.52
C VAL A 395 -18.94 22.00 -19.44
N SER A 396 -17.83 22.59 -18.91
CA SER A 396 -16.55 22.76 -19.59
C SER A 396 -15.43 22.59 -18.57
N ILE A 397 -14.37 21.90 -18.96
CA ILE A 397 -13.12 21.78 -18.22
C ILE A 397 -12.00 22.08 -19.19
N ARG A 398 -11.26 23.18 -18.94
CA ARG A 398 -10.08 23.54 -19.72
C ARG A 398 -8.79 23.29 -18.97
N SER A 399 -7.79 22.77 -19.68
CA SER A 399 -6.40 22.70 -19.24
C SER A 399 -5.52 23.44 -20.26
N GLY A 400 -4.96 24.59 -19.87
CA GLY A 400 -4.34 25.51 -20.79
C GLY A 400 -5.37 26.02 -21.80
N SER A 401 -5.08 25.85 -23.09
CA SER A 401 -6.02 26.15 -24.19
C SER A 401 -6.95 24.98 -24.55
N ALA A 402 -6.65 23.77 -24.09
CA ALA A 402 -7.37 22.56 -24.43
C ALA A 402 -8.74 22.47 -23.73
N GLU A 403 -9.82 22.22 -24.48
CA GLU A 403 -11.14 21.88 -23.93
C GLU A 403 -11.26 20.35 -23.79
N LEU A 404 -11.27 19.87 -22.56
CA LEU A 404 -11.28 18.44 -22.27
C LEU A 404 -12.65 17.79 -22.45
N LEU A 405 -13.75 18.56 -22.31
CA LEU A 405 -15.09 18.02 -22.41
C LEU A 405 -15.70 18.31 -23.81
N ALA A 406 -16.34 17.30 -24.36
CA ALA A 406 -17.17 17.42 -25.57
C ALA A 406 -18.65 17.74 -25.26
N GLY A 407 -18.95 18.10 -24.02
CA GLY A 407 -20.26 18.46 -23.51
C GLY A 407 -20.35 18.35 -21.99
N PRO A 408 -21.48 18.69 -21.38
CA PRO A 408 -21.63 18.70 -19.94
C PRO A 408 -21.45 17.32 -19.31
N ILE A 409 -20.77 17.25 -18.16
CA ILE A 409 -20.84 16.09 -17.28
C ILE A 409 -22.26 16.02 -16.73
N SER A 410 -22.89 14.85 -16.80
CA SER A 410 -24.30 14.70 -16.42
C SER A 410 -24.54 13.52 -15.48
N VAL A 411 -25.41 13.72 -14.50
CA VAL A 411 -26.06 12.64 -13.80
C VAL A 411 -27.26 12.20 -14.65
N TYR A 412 -27.45 10.91 -14.84
CA TYR A 412 -28.62 10.36 -15.51
C TYR A 412 -29.37 9.40 -14.58
N ALA A 413 -30.67 9.39 -14.70
CA ALA A 413 -31.55 8.47 -14.00
C ALA A 413 -32.65 7.97 -14.96
N THR A 414 -33.21 6.78 -14.70
CA THR A 414 -34.36 6.27 -15.46
C THR A 414 -35.51 5.87 -14.52
N SER A 415 -36.75 5.94 -15.03
CA SER A 415 -37.90 5.32 -14.40
C SER A 415 -38.39 4.22 -15.36
N GLY A 416 -38.27 2.97 -14.98
CA GLY A 416 -38.35 1.85 -15.91
C GLY A 416 -37.33 1.98 -17.06
N VAL A 417 -37.82 2.09 -18.31
CA VAL A 417 -36.99 2.29 -19.52
C VAL A 417 -36.88 3.76 -19.92
N GLN A 418 -37.65 4.65 -19.29
CA GLN A 418 -37.68 6.07 -19.66
C GLN A 418 -36.59 6.83 -18.93
N THR A 419 -35.80 7.61 -19.66
CA THR A 419 -34.81 8.54 -19.08
C THR A 419 -35.53 9.70 -18.41
N LEU A 420 -35.22 9.97 -17.15
CA LEU A 420 -35.73 11.11 -16.41
C LEU A 420 -34.95 12.39 -16.82
N ASN A 421 -35.70 13.46 -17.05
CA ASN A 421 -35.08 14.76 -17.33
C ASN A 421 -34.75 15.47 -16.01
N LEU A 422 -33.49 15.31 -15.57
CA LEU A 422 -32.98 15.99 -14.38
C LEU A 422 -32.67 17.46 -14.73
N THR A 423 -33.38 18.38 -14.08
CA THR A 423 -33.21 19.82 -14.25
C THR A 423 -32.60 20.46 -13.01
N LEU A 424 -31.84 21.51 -13.20
CA LEU A 424 -31.26 22.30 -12.12
C LEU A 424 -32.35 23.16 -11.49
N ALA A 425 -32.62 22.93 -10.19
CA ALA A 425 -33.60 23.73 -9.44
C ALA A 425 -32.89 24.88 -8.68
N GLU A 426 -31.73 24.61 -8.10
CA GLU A 426 -30.97 25.58 -7.30
C GLU A 426 -29.48 25.42 -7.55
N GLN A 427 -28.73 26.54 -7.50
CA GLN A 427 -27.27 26.55 -7.54
C GLN A 427 -26.73 27.73 -6.74
N GLU A 428 -25.74 27.44 -5.91
CA GLU A 428 -25.00 28.40 -5.10
C GLU A 428 -23.51 28.16 -5.21
N VAL A 429 -22.70 29.22 -5.18
CA VAL A 429 -21.25 29.18 -5.17
C VAL A 429 -20.75 29.77 -3.87
N ILE A 430 -20.07 28.96 -3.06
CA ILE A 430 -19.58 29.32 -1.73
C ILE A 430 -18.05 29.29 -1.73
N LYS A 431 -17.44 30.39 -1.28
CA LYS A 431 -16.01 30.45 -0.97
C LYS A 431 -15.78 29.95 0.44
N ASP A 432 -14.89 28.97 0.60
CA ASP A 432 -14.41 28.52 1.89
C ASP A 432 -12.98 29.06 2.13
N PRO A 433 -12.84 30.22 2.79
CA PRO A 433 -11.53 30.83 3.01
C PRO A 433 -10.65 30.05 4.00
N GLU A 434 -11.24 29.21 4.86
CA GLU A 434 -10.49 28.40 5.81
C GLU A 434 -9.83 27.20 5.12
N GLN A 435 -10.49 26.60 4.13
CA GLN A 435 -9.97 25.48 3.36
C GLN A 435 -9.29 25.91 2.06
N GLY A 436 -9.38 27.19 1.66
CA GLY A 436 -8.86 27.66 0.38
C GLY A 436 -9.52 26.98 -0.81
N ALA A 437 -10.81 26.66 -0.70
CA ALA A 437 -11.58 25.91 -1.68
C ALA A 437 -12.85 26.66 -2.09
N ILE A 438 -13.37 26.34 -3.28
CA ILE A 438 -14.67 26.82 -3.76
C ILE A 438 -15.63 25.62 -3.79
N SER A 439 -16.82 25.79 -3.24
CA SER A 439 -17.90 24.79 -3.34
C SER A 439 -19.01 25.30 -4.25
N VAL A 440 -19.39 24.48 -5.24
CA VAL A 440 -20.61 24.67 -6.03
C VAL A 440 -21.63 23.67 -5.52
N ILE A 441 -22.69 24.20 -4.90
CA ILE A 441 -23.79 23.40 -4.33
C ILE A 441 -24.97 23.54 -5.28
N SER A 442 -25.58 22.41 -5.65
CA SER A 442 -26.68 22.42 -6.59
C SER A 442 -27.70 21.36 -6.26
N ARG A 443 -28.95 21.57 -6.68
CA ARG A 443 -30.04 20.61 -6.57
C ARG A 443 -30.61 20.28 -7.95
N LEU A 444 -30.61 18.97 -8.26
CA LEU A 444 -31.23 18.43 -9.45
C LEU A 444 -32.57 17.79 -9.08
N VAL A 445 -33.58 18.04 -9.89
CA VAL A 445 -34.93 17.48 -9.72
C VAL A 445 -35.45 16.90 -11.04
N ALA A 446 -36.13 15.76 -10.95
CA ALA A 446 -36.99 15.27 -12.04
C ALA A 446 -38.44 15.51 -11.64
N PRO A 447 -39.24 16.27 -12.43
CA PRO A 447 -40.61 16.53 -12.11
C PRO A 447 -41.45 15.24 -12.22
N ALA A 448 -42.30 14.99 -11.23
CA ALA A 448 -43.28 13.91 -11.29
C ALA A 448 -44.65 14.40 -11.77
N GLN A 449 -45.47 13.52 -12.32
CA GLN A 449 -46.84 13.82 -12.73
C GLN A 449 -47.77 14.25 -11.58
N SER A 450 -47.37 14.00 -10.30
CA SER A 450 -48.14 14.25 -9.09
C SER A 450 -47.75 15.50 -8.29
N GLY A 451 -46.88 16.36 -8.81
CA GLY A 451 -46.49 17.60 -8.12
C GLY A 451 -45.36 17.47 -7.09
N LYS A 452 -44.94 16.25 -6.72
CA LYS A 452 -43.69 16.01 -5.94
C LYS A 452 -42.62 15.53 -6.89
N PRO A 453 -41.36 15.89 -6.73
CA PRO A 453 -40.28 15.38 -7.59
C PRO A 453 -40.15 13.86 -7.49
N GLU A 454 -39.99 13.18 -8.63
CA GLU A 454 -39.79 11.73 -8.70
C GLU A 454 -38.43 11.36 -8.12
N ILE A 455 -37.41 12.20 -8.32
CA ILE A 455 -36.10 12.12 -7.70
C ILE A 455 -35.55 13.53 -7.44
N GLU A 456 -34.89 13.69 -6.33
CA GLU A 456 -34.14 14.89 -5.95
C GLU A 456 -32.70 14.46 -5.59
N ILE A 457 -31.71 15.11 -6.22
CA ILE A 457 -30.30 14.83 -6.00
C ILE A 457 -29.60 16.14 -5.63
N ASP A 458 -29.14 16.20 -4.39
CA ASP A 458 -28.23 17.28 -3.96
C ASP A 458 -26.81 16.96 -4.42
N THR A 459 -26.12 17.98 -4.95
CA THR A 459 -24.75 17.87 -5.41
C THR A 459 -23.87 18.91 -4.73
N ARG A 460 -22.68 18.51 -4.34
CA ARG A 460 -21.64 19.42 -3.88
C ARG A 460 -20.35 19.12 -4.62
N ALA A 461 -19.89 20.05 -5.43
CA ALA A 461 -18.60 20.02 -6.10
C ALA A 461 -17.64 20.98 -5.38
N GLN A 462 -16.60 20.46 -4.73
CA GLN A 462 -15.60 21.24 -4.02
C GLN A 462 -14.32 21.28 -4.84
N ILE A 463 -13.87 22.49 -5.21
CA ILE A 463 -12.68 22.71 -6.04
C ILE A 463 -11.55 23.21 -5.16
N ALA A 464 -10.47 22.42 -5.05
CA ALA A 464 -9.25 22.73 -4.31
C ALA A 464 -8.28 23.59 -5.15
N ALA A 465 -7.29 24.18 -4.48
CA ALA A 465 -6.30 25.06 -5.12
C ALA A 465 -5.48 24.39 -6.23
N ASP A 466 -5.23 23.09 -6.15
CA ASP A 466 -4.55 22.31 -7.19
C ASP A 466 -5.51 21.76 -8.27
N GLY A 467 -6.78 22.23 -8.27
CA GLY A 467 -7.79 21.87 -9.27
C GLY A 467 -8.43 20.49 -9.08
N LEU A 468 -8.26 19.84 -7.94
CA LEU A 468 -9.08 18.68 -7.60
C LEU A 468 -10.53 19.12 -7.40
N VAL A 469 -11.46 18.51 -8.12
CA VAL A 469 -12.92 18.67 -7.94
C VAL A 469 -13.45 17.43 -7.26
N LEU A 470 -13.78 17.54 -5.97
CA LEU A 470 -14.43 16.48 -5.21
C LEU A 470 -15.93 16.65 -5.29
N VAL A 471 -16.63 15.66 -5.83
CA VAL A 471 -18.08 15.68 -6.01
C VAL A 471 -18.75 14.72 -5.07
N ARG A 472 -19.73 15.22 -4.31
CA ARG A 472 -20.65 14.38 -3.54
C ARG A 472 -22.05 14.52 -4.13
N LEU A 473 -22.66 13.38 -4.46
CA LEU A 473 -24.07 13.26 -4.83
C LEU A 473 -24.80 12.62 -3.66
N SER A 474 -25.93 13.16 -3.27
CA SER A 474 -26.77 12.60 -2.21
C SER A 474 -28.26 12.71 -2.52
N THR A 475 -29.06 11.82 -1.95
CA THR A 475 -30.52 11.89 -2.02
C THR A 475 -31.12 11.41 -0.71
N THR A 476 -32.16 12.10 -0.24
CA THR A 476 -32.98 11.73 0.91
C THR A 476 -34.36 11.21 0.47
N SER A 477 -34.69 11.34 -0.81
CA SER A 477 -35.94 10.85 -1.38
C SER A 477 -35.99 9.32 -1.36
N GLN A 478 -37.19 8.74 -1.16
CA GLN A 478 -37.38 7.31 -1.34
C GLN A 478 -37.30 6.95 -2.82
N THR A 479 -36.07 6.58 -3.25
CA THR A 479 -35.74 6.33 -4.66
C THR A 479 -36.18 4.97 -5.18
N THR A 480 -37.25 4.41 -4.64
CA THR A 480 -37.80 3.08 -5.04
C THR A 480 -38.24 3.03 -6.50
N ALA A 481 -38.55 4.18 -7.11
CA ALA A 481 -38.95 4.29 -8.51
C ALA A 481 -37.79 4.43 -9.51
N VAL A 482 -36.57 4.75 -9.05
CA VAL A 482 -35.43 4.95 -9.94
C VAL A 482 -34.90 3.64 -10.50
N GLY A 483 -34.93 3.46 -11.81
CA GLY A 483 -34.44 2.29 -12.53
C GLY A 483 -32.92 2.25 -12.54
N GLU A 484 -32.29 2.99 -13.44
CA GLU A 484 -30.82 3.15 -13.47
C GLU A 484 -30.42 4.53 -12.95
N LEU A 485 -29.24 4.60 -12.34
CA LEU A 485 -28.60 5.84 -11.91
C LEU A 485 -27.11 5.79 -12.27
N GLY A 486 -26.56 6.85 -12.84
CA GLY A 486 -25.17 6.91 -13.17
C GLY A 486 -24.70 8.30 -13.58
N ILE A 487 -23.43 8.38 -13.97
CA ILE A 487 -22.73 9.60 -14.35
C ILE A 487 -22.14 9.38 -15.74
N ARG A 488 -22.22 10.39 -16.61
CA ARG A 488 -21.59 10.42 -17.93
C ARG A 488 -20.63 11.58 -18.02
N ILE A 489 -19.39 11.28 -18.41
CA ILE A 489 -18.30 12.24 -18.58
C ILE A 489 -17.89 12.20 -20.07
N PRO A 490 -18.38 13.13 -20.89
CA PRO A 490 -18.06 13.18 -22.32
C PRO A 490 -16.73 13.90 -22.53
N ILE A 491 -15.66 13.17 -22.81
CA ILE A 491 -14.31 13.68 -23.06
C ILE A 491 -14.17 13.94 -24.57
N SER A 492 -13.51 15.04 -24.95
CA SER A 492 -13.20 15.38 -26.34
C SER A 492 -12.38 14.27 -27.01
N ALA A 493 -12.80 13.83 -28.20
CA ALA A 493 -12.07 12.80 -28.95
C ALA A 493 -10.63 13.23 -29.30
N GLU A 494 -10.38 14.53 -29.44
CA GLU A 494 -9.06 15.10 -29.70
C GLU A 494 -8.05 14.77 -28.59
N HIS A 495 -8.51 14.78 -27.33
CA HIS A 495 -7.68 14.52 -26.16
C HIS A 495 -7.85 13.10 -25.59
N ALA A 496 -8.72 12.26 -26.16
CA ALA A 496 -8.97 10.89 -25.70
C ALA A 496 -8.10 9.88 -26.48
N VAL A 497 -6.78 9.98 -26.32
CA VAL A 497 -5.76 9.19 -27.02
C VAL A 497 -5.28 8.03 -26.19
N TYR A 498 -4.93 8.29 -24.93
CA TYR A 498 -4.38 7.32 -24.00
C TYR A 498 -5.30 7.08 -22.81
N ARG A 499 -5.06 5.95 -22.13
CA ARG A 499 -5.66 5.62 -20.83
C ARG A 499 -4.59 5.18 -19.85
N HIS A 500 -4.85 5.43 -18.55
CA HIS A 500 -4.10 4.90 -17.43
C HIS A 500 -5.08 4.47 -16.35
N ILE A 501 -5.07 3.17 -15.97
CA ILE A 501 -6.12 2.57 -15.14
C ILE A 501 -5.49 1.73 -14.06
N TRP A 502 -6.02 1.82 -12.84
CA TRP A 502 -5.61 0.95 -11.75
C TRP A 502 -6.00 -0.51 -12.01
N THR A 503 -5.08 -1.42 -11.72
CA THR A 503 -5.30 -2.88 -11.73
C THR A 503 -4.79 -3.49 -10.44
N LYS A 504 -5.16 -4.75 -10.17
CA LYS A 504 -4.58 -5.53 -9.07
C LYS A 504 -3.14 -5.97 -9.35
N SER A 505 -2.74 -6.00 -10.61
CA SER A 505 -1.37 -6.29 -11.03
C SER A 505 -0.41 -5.21 -10.54
N ALA A 506 0.88 -5.53 -10.44
CA ALA A 506 1.93 -4.53 -10.22
C ALA A 506 1.96 -3.50 -11.37
N ILE A 507 1.75 -3.94 -12.61
CA ILE A 507 1.71 -3.09 -13.80
C ILE A 507 0.29 -2.55 -13.99
N ALA A 508 0.15 -1.22 -14.13
CA ALA A 508 -1.11 -0.58 -14.48
C ALA A 508 -1.53 -0.93 -15.92
N GLU A 509 -2.80 -0.73 -16.23
CA GLU A 509 -3.28 -0.83 -17.61
C GLU A 509 -3.14 0.54 -18.29
N SER A 510 -2.01 0.75 -18.95
CA SER A 510 -1.66 2.00 -19.64
C SER A 510 -1.43 1.77 -21.13
N GLY A 511 -1.71 2.79 -21.94
CA GLY A 511 -1.46 2.76 -23.39
C GLY A 511 -2.58 3.41 -24.18
N LEU A 512 -2.65 3.12 -25.48
CA LEU A 512 -3.68 3.65 -26.36
C LEU A 512 -5.09 3.26 -25.87
N LEU A 513 -5.98 4.23 -25.91
CA LEU A 513 -7.39 3.97 -25.73
C LEU A 513 -7.90 3.22 -26.98
N PRO A 514 -8.58 2.07 -26.85
CA PRO A 514 -8.98 1.27 -27.99
C PRO A 514 -9.73 2.08 -29.05
N GLY A 515 -9.40 1.83 -30.32
CA GLY A 515 -10.09 2.41 -31.47
C GLY A 515 -11.48 1.79 -31.67
N GLY A 516 -12.20 2.26 -32.68
CA GLY A 516 -13.52 1.79 -33.04
C GLY A 516 -14.66 2.56 -32.37
N ILE A 517 -15.83 2.55 -33.01
CA ILE A 517 -17.05 3.20 -32.54
C ILE A 517 -17.84 2.21 -31.70
N GLY A 518 -18.43 2.66 -30.61
CA GLY A 518 -19.22 1.84 -29.69
C GLY A 518 -18.59 1.72 -28.32
N GLU A 519 -18.92 0.66 -27.59
CA GLU A 519 -18.30 0.34 -26.30
C GLU A 519 -16.91 -0.23 -26.53
N ILE A 520 -15.89 0.45 -26.01
CA ILE A 520 -14.47 0.11 -26.20
C ILE A 520 -13.80 -0.39 -24.93
N ASP A 521 -14.43 -0.22 -23.77
CA ASP A 521 -14.00 -0.79 -22.50
C ASP A 521 -15.19 -1.03 -21.59
N ARG A 522 -15.10 -2.08 -20.76
CA ARG A 522 -16.12 -2.47 -19.79
C ARG A 522 -15.44 -3.15 -18.61
N ARG A 523 -15.74 -2.68 -17.38
CA ARG A 523 -15.13 -3.25 -16.18
C ARG A 523 -15.96 -3.10 -14.92
N ARG A 524 -15.58 -3.87 -13.91
CA ARG A 524 -16.02 -3.69 -12.53
C ARG A 524 -15.45 -2.40 -11.95
N PHE A 525 -15.79 -2.07 -10.71
CA PHE A 525 -15.16 -0.98 -9.97
C PHE A 525 -13.63 -1.00 -10.13
N SER A 526 -13.09 0.16 -10.48
CA SER A 526 -11.68 0.49 -10.45
C SER A 526 -11.54 1.83 -9.73
N PRO A 527 -10.58 2.00 -8.82
CA PRO A 527 -10.46 3.22 -8.03
C PRO A 527 -10.13 4.45 -8.86
N PHE A 528 -9.49 4.29 -10.02
CA PHE A 528 -9.28 5.41 -10.92
C PHE A 528 -9.26 5.02 -12.40
N TYR A 529 -9.55 6.02 -13.22
CA TYR A 529 -9.45 5.98 -14.66
C TYR A 529 -8.99 7.36 -15.17
N TRP A 530 -7.85 7.44 -15.85
CA TRP A 530 -7.41 8.62 -16.55
C TRP A 530 -7.56 8.44 -18.06
N ILE A 531 -8.01 9.48 -18.74
CA ILE A 531 -8.06 9.57 -20.20
C ILE A 531 -7.46 10.91 -20.60
N GLY A 532 -6.52 10.90 -21.54
CA GLY A 532 -5.84 12.09 -21.99
C GLY A 532 -4.93 11.85 -23.20
N ASP A 533 -4.10 12.83 -23.48
CA ASP A 533 -3.00 12.76 -24.44
C ASP A 533 -1.65 13.00 -23.75
N THR A 534 -0.61 13.35 -24.47
CA THR A 534 0.73 13.57 -23.93
C THR A 534 0.89 14.93 -23.22
N GLU A 535 -0.11 15.79 -23.24
CA GLU A 535 -0.05 17.14 -22.69
C GLU A 535 -1.14 17.38 -21.63
N VAL A 536 -2.36 16.86 -21.87
CA VAL A 536 -3.52 17.13 -21.02
C VAL A 536 -4.36 15.86 -20.83
N GLY A 537 -5.19 15.85 -19.78
CA GLY A 537 -6.15 14.76 -19.58
C GLY A 537 -7.10 15.02 -18.42
N LEU A 538 -8.01 14.08 -18.22
CA LEU A 538 -8.96 14.08 -17.12
C LEU A 538 -8.83 12.79 -16.31
N PHE A 539 -8.53 12.95 -15.04
CA PHE A 539 -8.47 11.88 -14.05
C PHE A 539 -9.82 11.80 -13.33
N TRP A 540 -10.45 10.63 -13.34
CA TRP A 540 -11.61 10.30 -12.53
C TRP A 540 -11.21 9.26 -11.50
N PHE A 541 -11.73 9.37 -10.25
CA PHE A 541 -11.53 8.36 -9.23
C PHE A 541 -12.70 8.27 -8.26
N SER A 542 -12.84 7.12 -7.61
CA SER A 542 -13.67 6.92 -6.42
C SER A 542 -12.91 6.02 -5.45
N GLU A 543 -12.85 6.42 -4.18
CA GLU A 543 -12.09 5.68 -3.17
C GLU A 543 -12.75 4.37 -2.77
N SER A 544 -14.07 4.26 -2.94
CA SER A 544 -14.84 3.18 -2.34
C SER A 544 -15.97 2.72 -3.26
N ALA A 545 -16.21 1.41 -3.25
CA ALA A 545 -17.41 0.79 -3.78
C ALA A 545 -18.62 0.89 -2.82
N ARG A 546 -18.43 1.48 -1.64
CA ARG A 546 -19.47 1.73 -0.63
C ARG A 546 -20.57 2.58 -1.25
N MET A 547 -21.80 2.34 -1.01
CA MET A 547 -22.93 3.09 -1.59
C MET A 547 -23.05 3.02 -3.14
N TRP A 548 -22.31 2.12 -3.77
CA TRP A 548 -22.38 1.87 -5.20
C TRP A 548 -22.84 0.43 -5.49
N PRO A 549 -24.16 0.17 -5.51
CA PRO A 549 -24.72 -1.20 -5.63
C PRO A 549 -24.26 -1.96 -6.86
N ASN A 550 -23.94 -1.27 -7.96
CA ASN A 550 -23.47 -1.89 -9.21
C ASN A 550 -21.94 -2.06 -9.30
N ALA A 551 -21.16 -1.72 -8.27
CA ALA A 551 -19.70 -1.70 -8.32
C ALA A 551 -19.05 -3.03 -8.74
N LEU A 552 -19.64 -4.16 -8.35
CA LEU A 552 -19.12 -5.50 -8.65
C LEU A 552 -19.59 -6.05 -10.00
N ALA A 553 -20.52 -5.36 -10.70
CA ALA A 553 -20.97 -5.76 -12.03
C ALA A 553 -19.89 -5.47 -13.08
N THR A 554 -19.84 -6.29 -14.11
CA THR A 554 -18.84 -6.16 -15.19
C THR A 554 -19.02 -4.91 -16.05
N ASP A 555 -20.12 -4.18 -15.88
CA ASP A 555 -20.47 -2.94 -16.57
C ASP A 555 -20.58 -1.74 -15.62
N ALA A 556 -19.97 -1.83 -14.44
CA ALA A 556 -19.96 -0.73 -13.46
C ALA A 556 -19.27 0.53 -14.03
N ILE A 557 -18.23 0.35 -14.81
CA ILE A 557 -17.57 1.40 -15.59
C ILE A 557 -17.58 0.96 -17.06
N ARG A 558 -17.97 1.89 -17.94
CA ARG A 558 -17.98 1.68 -19.39
C ARG A 558 -17.31 2.85 -20.09
N VAL A 559 -16.59 2.57 -21.15
CA VAL A 559 -16.05 3.62 -22.05
C VAL A 559 -16.65 3.43 -23.43
N ILE A 560 -17.30 4.46 -23.93
CA ILE A 560 -18.06 4.43 -25.17
C ILE A 560 -17.52 5.50 -26.11
N ARG A 561 -16.97 5.10 -27.26
CA ARG A 561 -16.45 6.03 -28.28
C ARG A 561 -17.55 6.41 -29.27
N ARG A 562 -17.63 7.69 -29.60
CA ARG A 562 -18.39 8.30 -30.69
C ARG A 562 -17.41 9.05 -31.60
N ASN A 563 -17.89 9.63 -32.71
CA ASN A 563 -17.02 10.33 -33.65
C ASN A 563 -16.28 11.53 -33.01
N ASP A 564 -17.00 12.30 -32.19
CA ASP A 564 -16.51 13.57 -31.61
C ASP A 564 -16.13 13.45 -30.12
N ARG A 565 -16.42 12.32 -29.47
CA ARG A 565 -16.24 12.17 -28.02
C ARG A 565 -15.99 10.74 -27.57
N VAL A 566 -15.40 10.62 -26.40
CA VAL A 566 -15.35 9.38 -25.61
C VAL A 566 -16.11 9.60 -24.31
N ILE A 567 -17.08 8.76 -24.01
CA ILE A 567 -17.90 8.86 -22.80
C ILE A 567 -17.39 7.85 -21.78
N LEU A 568 -16.87 8.34 -20.67
CA LEU A 568 -16.68 7.54 -19.48
C LEU A 568 -18.00 7.50 -18.72
N GLU A 569 -18.66 6.33 -18.69
CA GLU A 569 -19.93 6.12 -18.02
C GLU A 569 -19.71 5.31 -16.73
N VAL A 570 -20.14 5.88 -15.61
CA VAL A 570 -20.13 5.25 -14.29
C VAL A 570 -21.57 4.87 -13.91
N LYS A 571 -21.87 3.57 -13.90
CA LYS A 571 -23.21 3.05 -13.61
C LYS A 571 -23.31 2.69 -12.13
N VAL A 572 -24.00 3.53 -11.36
CA VAL A 572 -24.07 3.41 -9.89
C VAL A 572 -25.02 2.32 -9.47
N LYS A 573 -26.24 2.27 -10.09
CA LYS A 573 -27.24 1.21 -9.84
C LYS A 573 -27.96 0.84 -11.11
N THR A 574 -28.51 -0.38 -11.11
CA THR A 574 -29.45 -0.86 -12.13
C THR A 574 -30.88 -0.96 -11.57
N ALA A 575 -31.85 -1.22 -12.44
CA ALA A 575 -33.26 -1.36 -12.04
C ALA A 575 -33.52 -2.44 -10.98
N ARG A 576 -32.65 -3.45 -10.89
CA ARG A 576 -32.76 -4.56 -9.94
C ARG A 576 -32.24 -4.27 -8.54
N GLN A 577 -31.56 -3.12 -8.37
CA GLN A 577 -30.90 -2.76 -7.12
C GLN A 577 -31.63 -1.60 -6.44
N GLN A 578 -31.52 -1.49 -5.12
CA GLN A 578 -32.08 -0.38 -4.35
C GLN A 578 -30.96 0.46 -3.76
N LEU A 579 -31.18 1.76 -3.64
CA LEU A 579 -30.31 2.64 -2.88
C LEU A 579 -30.72 2.63 -1.40
N PRO A 580 -29.79 2.75 -0.45
CA PRO A 580 -30.13 3.03 0.95
C PRO A 580 -30.96 4.30 1.09
N SER A 581 -31.76 4.41 2.15
CA SER A 581 -32.62 5.58 2.42
C SER A 581 -31.84 6.90 2.56
N SER A 582 -30.58 6.83 2.95
CA SER A 582 -29.65 7.96 3.00
C SER A 582 -28.44 7.64 2.12
N TRP A 583 -28.66 7.66 0.80
CA TRP A 583 -27.59 7.38 -0.14
C TRP A 583 -26.70 8.59 -0.42
N SER A 584 -25.40 8.37 -0.47
CA SER A 584 -24.44 9.35 -1.01
C SER A 584 -23.29 8.66 -1.74
N LEU A 585 -22.88 9.21 -2.88
CA LEU A 585 -21.72 8.78 -3.65
C LEU A 585 -20.70 9.92 -3.71
N GLU A 586 -19.43 9.59 -3.48
CA GLU A 586 -18.33 10.54 -3.63
C GLU A 586 -17.37 10.07 -4.71
N PHE A 587 -16.95 10.98 -5.58
CA PHE A 587 -15.94 10.77 -6.61
C PHE A 587 -15.15 12.04 -6.87
N GLY A 588 -13.97 11.90 -7.42
CA GLY A 588 -13.12 13.04 -7.78
C GLY A 588 -12.88 13.15 -9.27
N LEU A 589 -12.67 14.41 -9.72
CA LEU A 589 -12.21 14.76 -11.05
C LEU A 589 -10.98 15.65 -10.91
N GLN A 590 -9.94 15.41 -11.72
CA GLN A 590 -8.81 16.31 -11.79
C GLN A 590 -8.30 16.44 -13.22
N ALA A 591 -8.39 17.65 -13.75
CA ALA A 591 -7.74 17.95 -15.03
C ALA A 591 -6.22 18.01 -14.81
N THR A 592 -5.47 17.45 -15.73
CA THR A 592 -4.00 17.43 -15.73
C THR A 592 -3.45 18.24 -16.91
N PRO A 593 -2.20 18.76 -16.80
CA PRO A 593 -1.26 18.69 -15.68
C PRO A 593 -1.69 19.52 -14.47
N VAL A 594 -1.25 19.09 -13.26
CA VAL A 594 -1.67 19.76 -12.02
C VAL A 594 -0.86 21.02 -11.67
N LYS A 595 0.34 21.13 -12.21
CA LYS A 595 1.27 22.27 -12.03
C LYS A 595 2.34 22.28 -13.12
N SER A 596 3.12 23.37 -13.20
CA SER A 596 4.35 23.42 -14.03
C SER A 596 5.44 22.55 -13.43
N LEU A 597 6.31 22.03 -14.29
CA LEU A 597 7.53 21.35 -13.85
C LEU A 597 8.49 22.37 -13.20
N PRO A 598 9.28 21.98 -12.19
CA PRO A 598 10.24 22.87 -11.52
C PRO A 598 11.27 23.43 -12.50
N ILE A 599 11.68 24.68 -12.29
CA ILE A 599 12.75 25.29 -13.10
C ILE A 599 14.05 24.50 -12.89
N GLY A 600 14.78 24.22 -13.97
CA GLY A 600 16.06 23.53 -13.92
C GLY A 600 15.99 22.00 -13.66
N TRP A 601 14.80 21.42 -13.62
CA TRP A 601 14.63 19.99 -13.36
C TRP A 601 15.42 19.08 -14.32
N ARG A 602 15.63 19.51 -15.55
CA ARG A 602 16.42 18.75 -16.54
C ARG A 602 17.89 18.59 -16.19
N ASP A 603 18.39 19.34 -15.22
CA ASP A 603 19.77 19.24 -14.74
C ASP A 603 19.90 18.36 -13.49
N TRP A 604 18.80 17.79 -13.00
CA TRP A 604 18.84 16.80 -11.93
C TRP A 604 19.54 15.52 -12.41
N ARG A 605 20.52 15.08 -11.63
CA ARG A 605 21.29 13.87 -11.87
C ARG A 605 21.35 13.05 -10.59
N LEU A 606 20.88 11.82 -10.66
CA LEU A 606 20.83 10.95 -9.50
C LEU A 606 22.10 10.09 -9.45
N ALA A 607 22.61 9.87 -8.22
CA ALA A 607 23.67 8.89 -8.00
C ALA A 607 23.19 7.47 -8.39
N PRO A 608 24.08 6.59 -8.92
CA PRO A 608 25.55 6.66 -8.91
C PRO A 608 26.21 7.38 -10.10
N SER A 609 25.48 8.21 -10.86
CA SER A 609 26.14 9.04 -11.90
C SER A 609 27.38 9.77 -11.33
N ALA A 610 28.46 9.84 -12.09
CA ALA A 610 29.66 10.59 -11.70
C ALA A 610 29.39 12.09 -11.56
N GLN A 611 28.33 12.59 -12.20
CA GLN A 611 27.89 13.99 -12.14
C GLN A 611 26.60 14.18 -11.35
N ALA A 612 26.29 13.25 -10.44
CA ALA A 612 25.14 13.35 -9.59
C ALA A 612 25.18 14.63 -8.74
N ASN A 613 24.06 15.35 -8.73
CA ASN A 613 23.79 16.46 -7.82
C ASN A 613 22.69 16.14 -6.82
N ILE A 614 22.04 14.96 -6.94
CA ILE A 614 21.10 14.41 -5.96
C ILE A 614 21.53 12.98 -5.63
N GLU A 615 21.61 12.66 -4.34
CA GLU A 615 21.84 11.30 -3.89
C GLU A 615 20.70 10.78 -3.03
N ILE A 616 20.00 9.75 -3.49
CA ILE A 616 19.02 9.04 -2.69
C ILE A 616 19.77 8.23 -1.64
N VAL A 617 19.65 8.67 -0.38
CA VAL A 617 20.36 8.08 0.75
C VAL A 617 19.57 6.89 1.27
N TRP A 618 19.97 5.70 0.83
CA TRP A 618 19.32 4.46 1.23
C TRP A 618 19.42 4.21 2.73
N PRO A 619 18.36 3.71 3.38
CA PRO A 619 18.39 3.42 4.81
C PRO A 619 19.35 2.26 5.10
N GLN A 620 20.11 2.39 6.19
CA GLN A 620 21.02 1.36 6.66
C GLN A 620 20.99 1.30 8.20
N PRO A 621 21.19 0.09 8.81
CA PRO A 621 21.03 -0.12 10.23
C PRO A 621 22.33 0.16 11.03
N ASP A 622 23.04 1.21 10.72
CA ASP A 622 24.28 1.60 11.39
C ASP A 622 24.20 3.02 12.00
N ALA A 623 25.28 3.50 12.56
CA ALA A 623 25.32 4.81 13.19
C ALA A 623 25.09 5.96 12.19
N GLN A 624 25.49 5.78 10.93
CA GLN A 624 25.30 6.76 9.86
C GLN A 624 23.94 6.64 9.14
N GLY A 625 23.11 5.71 9.56
CA GLY A 625 21.80 5.42 8.99
C GLY A 625 20.64 5.82 9.88
N VAL A 626 19.52 5.13 9.70
CA VAL A 626 18.27 5.37 10.43
C VAL A 626 18.01 4.26 11.44
N ARG A 627 17.29 4.60 12.52
CA ARG A 627 16.98 3.68 13.62
C ARG A 627 16.14 2.48 13.17
N TYR A 628 15.17 2.72 12.30
CA TYR A 628 14.31 1.71 11.70
C TYR A 628 14.20 1.94 10.21
N TYR A 629 13.96 0.89 9.43
CA TYR A 629 13.81 0.99 7.99
C TYR A 629 12.76 2.04 7.59
N GLY A 630 13.13 2.97 6.74
CA GLY A 630 12.24 4.01 6.23
C GLY A 630 11.71 5.02 7.26
N TYR A 631 12.09 4.88 8.52
CA TYR A 631 11.66 5.75 9.61
C TYR A 631 12.52 7.02 9.66
N PRO A 632 11.94 8.23 9.69
CA PRO A 632 12.70 9.48 9.62
C PRO A 632 13.32 9.83 10.99
N GLU A 633 14.22 9.01 11.48
CA GLU A 633 14.97 9.21 12.71
C GLU A 633 16.36 8.59 12.59
N ALA A 634 17.41 9.40 12.80
CA ALA A 634 18.78 8.93 12.73
C ALA A 634 19.14 8.00 13.91
N SER A 635 19.93 6.96 13.64
CA SER A 635 20.47 6.08 14.71
C SER A 635 21.44 6.85 15.60
N SER A 636 22.28 7.69 15.03
CA SER A 636 23.16 8.67 15.67
C SER A 636 23.08 9.99 14.91
N GLU A 637 22.59 11.03 15.58
CA GLU A 637 22.43 12.36 14.97
C GLU A 637 23.76 12.93 14.47
N VAL A 638 24.85 12.73 15.22
CA VAL A 638 26.18 13.22 14.87
C VAL A 638 26.68 12.52 13.60
N ALA A 639 26.70 11.19 13.59
CA ALA A 639 27.21 10.42 12.46
C ALA A 639 26.34 10.62 11.18
N PHE A 640 25.03 10.76 11.35
CA PHE A 640 24.13 11.06 10.22
C PHE A 640 24.40 12.46 9.66
N ALA A 641 24.56 13.49 10.52
CA ALA A 641 24.88 14.85 10.09
C ALA A 641 26.23 14.93 9.37
N GLU A 642 27.24 14.19 9.84
CA GLU A 642 28.54 14.07 9.17
C GLU A 642 28.40 13.48 7.76
N ARG A 643 27.61 12.41 7.61
CA ARG A 643 27.32 11.81 6.30
C ARG A 643 26.62 12.79 5.37
N MET A 644 25.57 13.50 5.82
CA MET A 644 24.88 14.50 4.99
C MET A 644 25.81 15.63 4.57
N THR A 645 26.67 16.07 5.48
CA THR A 645 27.68 17.10 5.19
C THR A 645 28.70 16.62 4.16
N ALA A 646 29.20 15.40 4.29
CA ALA A 646 30.16 14.82 3.35
C ALA A 646 29.55 14.74 1.92
N LEU A 647 28.28 14.37 1.78
CA LEU A 647 27.61 14.35 0.48
C LEU A 647 27.58 15.75 -0.15
N ARG A 648 27.19 16.79 0.61
CA ARG A 648 27.15 18.18 0.13
C ARG A 648 28.54 18.71 -0.24
N MET A 649 29.58 18.35 0.50
CA MET A 649 30.96 18.70 0.14
C MET A 649 31.38 18.13 -1.22
N HIS A 650 30.74 17.04 -1.66
CA HIS A 650 30.94 16.47 -2.99
C HIS A 650 29.93 17.00 -4.04
N GLY A 651 29.21 18.08 -3.74
CA GLY A 651 28.22 18.69 -4.64
C GLY A 651 26.94 17.90 -4.81
N ARG A 652 26.63 16.97 -3.87
CA ARG A 652 25.42 16.15 -3.92
C ARG A 652 24.44 16.55 -2.82
N GLU A 653 23.24 16.92 -3.19
CA GLU A 653 22.17 17.10 -2.21
C GLU A 653 21.64 15.75 -1.76
N PRO A 654 21.71 15.43 -0.46
CA PRO A 654 21.17 14.18 0.05
C PRO A 654 19.64 14.19 0.05
N ALA A 655 19.03 13.14 -0.49
CA ALA A 655 17.61 12.85 -0.44
C ALA A 655 17.38 11.57 0.39
N PRO A 656 17.31 11.66 1.73
CA PRO A 656 17.08 10.50 2.57
C PRO A 656 15.76 9.81 2.26
N TYR A 657 15.81 8.47 2.32
CA TYR A 657 14.68 7.59 2.14
C TYR A 657 13.73 7.67 3.33
N VAL A 658 12.49 7.97 3.06
CA VAL A 658 11.38 7.94 4.02
C VAL A 658 10.26 7.09 3.45
N CYS A 659 9.66 6.22 4.26
CA CYS A 659 8.53 5.41 3.84
C CYS A 659 7.26 5.82 4.60
N PRO A 660 6.45 6.76 4.09
CA PRO A 660 5.30 7.29 4.83
C PRO A 660 4.09 6.33 4.88
N THR A 661 4.22 5.16 4.26
CA THR A 661 3.16 4.15 4.14
C THR A 661 3.45 2.90 4.95
N TYR A 662 4.59 2.84 5.65
CA TYR A 662 5.00 1.72 6.48
C TYR A 662 5.60 2.17 7.81
N ILE A 663 5.49 1.33 8.83
CA ILE A 663 6.12 1.51 10.13
C ILE A 663 6.78 0.21 10.59
N SER A 664 7.97 0.32 11.18
CA SER A 664 8.59 -0.83 11.84
C SER A 664 7.78 -1.27 13.05
N THR A 665 7.53 -2.57 13.18
CA THR A 665 6.85 -3.12 14.35
C THR A 665 7.67 -3.01 15.64
N ALA A 666 8.96 -2.66 15.53
CA ALA A 666 9.84 -2.38 16.66
C ALA A 666 9.73 -0.93 17.17
N SER A 667 9.09 -0.03 16.43
CA SER A 667 8.94 1.37 16.88
C SER A 667 8.08 1.45 18.14
N PRO A 668 8.38 2.36 19.08
CA PRO A 668 7.62 2.51 20.31
C PRO A 668 6.14 2.80 20.08
N GLU A 669 5.85 3.58 19.06
CA GLU A 669 4.49 4.00 18.69
C GLU A 669 3.63 2.84 18.22
N TRP A 670 4.22 1.83 17.56
CA TRP A 670 3.51 0.66 17.06
C TRP A 670 2.71 -0.06 18.14
N ARG A 671 3.26 -0.21 19.32
CA ARG A 671 2.60 -0.92 20.45
C ARG A 671 1.25 -0.32 20.79
N PHE A 672 1.13 1.01 20.70
CA PHE A 672 -0.08 1.72 21.04
C PHE A 672 -1.03 1.92 19.85
N TYR A 673 -0.47 2.31 18.68
CA TYR A 673 -1.26 2.74 17.53
C TYR A 673 -1.53 1.62 16.51
N ARG A 674 -1.03 0.40 16.69
CA ARG A 674 -1.14 -0.65 15.68
C ARG A 674 -2.57 -0.92 15.20
N ASP A 675 -3.55 -0.95 16.11
CA ASP A 675 -4.95 -1.25 15.78
C ASP A 675 -5.61 -0.12 14.96
N GLU A 676 -5.10 1.09 15.10
CA GLU A 676 -5.52 2.27 14.36
C GLU A 676 -4.78 2.40 13.04
N TRP A 677 -3.45 2.21 13.06
CA TRP A 677 -2.60 2.49 11.91
C TRP A 677 -2.49 1.35 10.92
N MET A 678 -2.64 0.12 11.37
CA MET A 678 -2.44 -1.06 10.51
C MET A 678 -3.47 -1.14 9.39
N MET A 679 -3.00 -1.21 8.17
CA MET A 679 -3.82 -1.49 7.00
C MET A 679 -3.96 -3.02 6.85
N GLY A 680 -5.14 -3.57 7.17
CA GLY A 680 -5.37 -5.00 7.11
C GLY A 680 -5.14 -5.58 5.72
N GLY A 681 -4.26 -6.56 5.60
CA GLY A 681 -3.92 -7.26 4.36
C GLY A 681 -2.57 -6.90 3.76
N GLY A 682 -1.81 -6.01 4.41
CA GLY A 682 -0.48 -5.64 3.94
C GLY A 682 0.65 -6.24 4.78
N ASP A 683 1.50 -7.02 4.16
CA ASP A 683 2.83 -7.36 4.67
C ASP A 683 3.83 -7.12 3.60
N VAL A 684 4.94 -6.59 3.98
CA VAL A 684 6.10 -6.69 3.12
C VAL A 684 7.31 -6.98 3.99
N GLU A 685 7.90 -8.14 3.79
CA GLU A 685 9.28 -8.35 4.15
C GLU A 685 10.13 -8.23 2.90
N SER A 686 10.99 -7.25 2.88
CA SER A 686 12.08 -7.18 1.91
C SER A 686 13.39 -7.66 2.58
N ALA A 687 14.39 -7.96 1.78
CA ALA A 687 15.73 -8.26 2.29
C ALA A 687 16.27 -7.13 3.19
N ASP A 688 15.88 -5.88 2.91
CA ASP A 688 16.28 -4.70 3.68
C ASP A 688 15.66 -4.70 5.08
N VAL A 689 14.44 -5.23 5.25
CA VAL A 689 13.82 -5.42 6.58
C VAL A 689 14.60 -6.42 7.42
N LEU A 690 15.09 -7.49 6.80
CA LEU A 690 15.92 -8.48 7.50
C LEU A 690 17.21 -7.86 8.05
N ALA A 691 17.79 -6.87 7.38
CA ALA A 691 18.97 -6.15 7.86
C ALA A 691 18.69 -5.36 9.15
N PHE A 692 17.47 -4.87 9.36
CA PHE A 692 17.04 -4.20 10.60
C PHE A 692 16.51 -5.16 11.66
N GLY A 693 16.30 -6.43 11.33
CA GLY A 693 15.87 -7.48 12.26
C GLY A 693 14.40 -7.44 12.68
N TYR A 694 13.57 -6.56 12.08
CA TYR A 694 12.15 -6.39 12.42
C TYR A 694 11.28 -6.29 11.18
N PRO A 695 10.09 -6.90 11.17
CA PRO A 695 9.11 -6.67 10.13
C PRO A 695 8.56 -5.24 10.20
N PHE A 696 7.97 -4.77 9.10
CA PHE A 696 7.20 -3.55 9.09
C PHE A 696 5.78 -3.75 8.56
N ALA A 697 4.88 -2.96 9.07
CA ALA A 697 3.47 -3.01 8.75
C ALA A 697 3.08 -1.86 7.83
N GLN A 698 2.25 -2.15 6.84
CA GLN A 698 1.61 -1.12 6.04
C GLN A 698 0.61 -0.34 6.89
N VAL A 699 0.68 0.99 6.82
CA VAL A 699 -0.12 1.91 7.62
C VAL A 699 -1.10 2.70 6.77
N ILE A 700 -2.13 3.23 7.45
CA ILE A 700 -3.27 3.88 6.80
C ILE A 700 -3.05 5.38 6.73
N PRO A 701 -3.05 5.97 5.54
CA PRO A 701 -2.94 7.42 5.39
C PRO A 701 -4.21 8.19 5.79
N THR A 702 -5.33 7.51 6.05
CA THR A 702 -6.57 8.15 6.50
C THR A 702 -6.61 8.42 8.00
N SER A 703 -5.72 7.77 8.78
CA SER A 703 -5.60 8.06 10.22
C SER A 703 -4.98 9.43 10.44
N SER A 704 -5.69 10.30 11.16
CA SER A 704 -5.17 11.64 11.49
C SER A 704 -3.95 11.57 12.40
N SER A 705 -3.91 10.63 13.35
CA SER A 705 -2.77 10.44 14.24
C SER A 705 -1.53 9.98 13.47
N TRP A 706 -1.68 9.08 12.50
CA TRP A 706 -0.57 8.70 11.62
C TRP A 706 -0.07 9.88 10.78
N THR A 707 -0.98 10.62 10.14
CA THR A 707 -0.63 11.79 9.33
C THR A 707 0.14 12.82 10.15
N ASN A 708 -0.34 13.13 11.38
CA ASN A 708 0.31 14.07 12.27
C ASN A 708 1.70 13.56 12.71
N PHE A 709 1.78 12.30 13.10
CA PHE A 709 3.02 11.66 13.52
C PHE A 709 4.09 11.70 12.44
N ILE A 710 3.82 11.12 11.27
CA ILE A 710 4.84 11.02 10.20
C ILE A 710 5.19 12.40 9.62
N THR A 711 4.22 13.32 9.56
CA THR A 711 4.49 14.71 9.17
C THR A 711 5.44 15.37 10.15
N SER A 712 5.15 15.30 11.45
CA SER A 712 6.00 15.89 12.50
C SER A 712 7.42 15.30 12.46
N LYS A 713 7.55 13.97 12.42
CA LYS A 713 8.86 13.29 12.34
C LYS A 713 9.63 13.66 11.07
N THR A 714 8.98 13.70 9.92
CA THR A 714 9.63 14.05 8.64
C THR A 714 10.11 15.51 8.64
N VAL A 715 9.27 16.44 9.12
CA VAL A 715 9.61 17.86 9.18
C VAL A 715 10.75 18.12 10.18
N GLN A 716 10.69 17.51 11.36
CA GLN A 716 11.77 17.61 12.36
C GLN A 716 13.09 17.05 11.83
N PHE A 717 13.03 15.89 11.16
CA PHE A 717 14.19 15.26 10.54
C PHE A 717 14.81 16.15 9.45
N ALA A 718 13.99 16.66 8.52
CA ALA A 718 14.45 17.55 7.47
C ALA A 718 15.05 18.84 8.01
N LYS A 719 14.41 19.45 9.00
CA LYS A 719 14.92 20.68 9.66
C LYS A 719 16.23 20.44 10.37
N ARG A 720 16.35 19.34 11.13
CA ARG A 720 17.54 19.02 11.91
C ARG A 720 18.78 18.84 11.05
N PHE A 721 18.64 18.23 9.88
CA PHE A 721 19.73 17.95 8.97
C PHE A 721 19.79 18.90 7.76
N ALA A 722 18.98 19.98 7.77
CA ALA A 722 18.87 20.98 6.71
C ALA A 722 18.70 20.33 5.32
N LEU A 723 17.76 19.37 5.20
CA LEU A 723 17.54 18.60 3.97
C LEU A 723 16.72 19.41 2.96
N GLU A 724 17.24 19.59 1.75
CA GLU A 724 16.56 20.23 0.64
C GLU A 724 15.83 19.22 -0.27
N ALA A 725 16.20 17.95 -0.19
CA ALA A 725 15.53 16.88 -0.93
C ALA A 725 15.11 15.72 0.00
N LEU A 726 13.99 15.09 -0.33
CA LEU A 726 13.50 13.88 0.34
C LEU A 726 12.99 12.89 -0.71
N TYR A 727 13.23 11.61 -0.47
CA TYR A 727 12.72 10.53 -1.28
C TYR A 727 11.68 9.72 -0.49
N PHE A 728 10.47 9.65 -1.03
CA PHE A 728 9.35 8.90 -0.44
C PHE A 728 9.10 7.63 -1.21
N ASP A 729 9.24 6.50 -0.56
CA ASP A 729 9.00 5.19 -1.17
C ASP A 729 7.60 4.65 -0.90
N ASN A 730 7.21 3.64 -1.70
CA ASN A 730 5.96 2.90 -1.58
C ASN A 730 4.69 3.79 -1.66
N LEU A 731 4.70 4.79 -2.55
CA LEU A 731 3.53 5.65 -2.79
C LEU A 731 2.55 5.06 -3.83
N GLN A 732 2.60 3.78 -4.07
CA GLN A 732 1.62 3.11 -4.95
C GLN A 732 0.26 2.98 -4.28
N LEU A 733 -0.81 3.25 -5.03
CA LEU A 733 -2.17 3.12 -4.52
C LEU A 733 -2.53 1.66 -4.27
N SER A 734 -2.74 1.30 -3.01
CA SER A 734 -3.18 -0.02 -2.56
C SER A 734 -4.54 0.05 -1.89
N GLY A 735 -5.34 -1.00 -2.05
CA GLY A 735 -6.58 -1.14 -1.31
C GLY A 735 -6.32 -1.49 0.16
N GLY A 736 -7.08 -0.88 1.07
CA GLY A 736 -6.94 -1.07 2.50
C GLY A 736 -8.23 -1.40 3.23
N TYR A 737 -8.09 -2.08 4.37
CA TYR A 737 -9.17 -2.37 5.29
C TYR A 737 -8.75 -1.99 6.70
N ALA A 738 -9.36 -0.95 7.25
CA ALA A 738 -9.12 -0.49 8.61
C ALA A 738 -10.35 0.24 9.14
N PRO A 739 -11.25 -0.50 9.73
CA PRO A 739 -12.56 0.01 10.13
C PRO A 739 -12.49 1.16 11.15
N LEU A 740 -11.48 1.19 12.02
CA LEU A 740 -11.29 2.31 12.97
C LEU A 740 -10.97 3.65 12.29
N ALA A 741 -10.29 3.59 11.14
CA ALA A 741 -9.99 4.76 10.32
C ALA A 741 -11.02 4.98 9.19
N ASN A 742 -12.17 4.31 9.27
CA ASN A 742 -13.24 4.36 8.27
C ASN A 742 -12.78 3.96 6.85
N LEU A 743 -11.82 3.04 6.75
CA LEU A 743 -11.29 2.50 5.51
C LEU A 743 -11.75 1.05 5.35
N GLY A 744 -12.41 0.77 4.22
CA GLY A 744 -13.01 -0.53 3.97
C GLY A 744 -14.26 -0.82 4.82
N MET A 745 -14.94 -1.88 4.49
CA MET A 745 -16.15 -2.35 5.19
C MET A 745 -16.26 -3.87 5.13
N THR A 746 -17.11 -4.44 5.98
CA THR A 746 -17.50 -5.85 5.89
C THR A 746 -18.91 -5.96 5.36
N ILE A 747 -19.10 -6.76 4.33
CA ILE A 747 -20.42 -7.07 3.76
C ILE A 747 -20.57 -8.58 3.70
N GLY A 748 -21.59 -9.13 4.38
CA GLY A 748 -21.80 -10.58 4.42
C GLY A 748 -20.59 -11.38 4.91
N GLY A 749 -19.83 -10.86 5.87
CA GLY A 749 -18.60 -11.47 6.38
C GLY A 749 -17.35 -11.29 5.49
N GLN A 750 -17.49 -10.64 4.34
CA GLN A 750 -16.37 -10.41 3.41
C GLN A 750 -15.85 -8.99 3.50
N ARG A 751 -14.52 -8.85 3.60
CA ARG A 751 -13.86 -7.55 3.60
C ARG A 751 -13.91 -6.93 2.20
N GLN A 752 -14.41 -5.70 2.11
CA GLN A 752 -14.33 -4.85 0.93
C GLN A 752 -13.30 -3.76 1.19
N PHE A 753 -12.36 -3.61 0.28
CA PHE A 753 -11.27 -2.64 0.41
C PHE A 753 -11.69 -1.28 -0.16
N ASP A 754 -11.27 -0.21 0.52
CA ASP A 754 -11.29 1.15 0.00
C ASP A 754 -9.87 1.56 -0.44
N TYR A 755 -9.75 2.61 -1.26
CA TYR A 755 -8.52 3.08 -1.88
C TYR A 755 -8.24 4.52 -1.45
N PRO A 756 -7.41 4.78 -0.45
CA PRO A 756 -7.36 6.05 0.27
C PRO A 756 -6.59 7.16 -0.46
N ILE A 757 -7.00 7.54 -1.66
CA ILE A 757 -6.38 8.59 -2.50
C ILE A 757 -6.35 9.93 -1.75
N LEU A 758 -7.47 10.31 -1.12
CA LEU A 758 -7.58 11.57 -0.37
C LEU A 758 -6.79 11.53 0.94
N GLY A 759 -6.68 10.35 1.54
CA GLY A 759 -5.82 10.13 2.69
C GLY A 759 -4.34 10.35 2.37
N TYR A 760 -3.83 9.74 1.31
CA TYR A 760 -2.45 9.96 0.82
C TYR A 760 -2.23 11.41 0.41
N ARG A 761 -3.20 12.00 -0.30
CA ARG A 761 -3.15 13.42 -0.67
C ARG A 761 -2.96 14.30 0.55
N LYS A 762 -3.81 14.14 1.58
CA LYS A 762 -3.74 14.90 2.82
C LYS A 762 -2.38 14.74 3.51
N LEU A 763 -1.89 13.50 3.60
CA LEU A 763 -0.59 13.19 4.17
C LEU A 763 0.55 13.93 3.47
N LEU A 764 0.66 13.80 2.14
CA LEU A 764 1.72 14.42 1.35
C LEU A 764 1.62 15.95 1.34
N GLN A 765 0.40 16.50 1.32
CA GLN A 765 0.17 17.95 1.47
C GLN A 765 0.63 18.45 2.84
N SER A 766 0.29 17.72 3.92
CA SER A 766 0.70 18.07 5.28
C SER A 766 2.22 18.07 5.43
N ILE A 767 2.91 17.09 4.85
CA ILE A 767 4.38 17.04 4.82
C ILE A 767 4.93 18.25 4.04
N ARG A 768 4.43 18.52 2.81
CA ARG A 768 4.87 19.66 1.99
C ARG A 768 4.71 20.99 2.72
N GLU A 769 3.56 21.22 3.35
CA GLU A 769 3.33 22.44 4.13
C GLU A 769 4.26 22.57 5.31
N GLY A 770 4.44 21.49 6.07
CA GLY A 770 5.34 21.48 7.21
C GLY A 770 6.78 21.78 6.80
N LEU A 771 7.26 21.21 5.71
CA LEU A 771 8.58 21.46 5.15
C LEU A 771 8.71 22.92 4.67
N HIS A 772 7.74 23.40 3.90
CA HIS A 772 7.74 24.78 3.38
C HIS A 772 7.76 25.84 4.50
N LYS A 773 6.95 25.66 5.55
CA LYS A 773 6.96 26.55 6.73
C LYS A 773 8.30 26.62 7.43
N ASN A 774 9.13 25.60 7.30
CA ASN A 774 10.47 25.53 7.88
C ASN A 774 11.59 25.81 6.87
N SER A 775 11.25 26.18 5.63
CA SER A 775 12.20 26.48 4.54
C SER A 775 13.18 25.35 4.24
N VAL A 776 12.68 24.12 4.26
CA VAL A 776 13.42 22.88 3.93
C VAL A 776 12.59 22.02 2.99
N GLY A 777 13.19 20.98 2.38
CA GLY A 777 12.47 20.01 1.55
C GLY A 777 11.90 20.63 0.27
N GLN A 778 12.74 21.31 -0.51
CA GLN A 778 12.34 21.95 -1.78
C GLN A 778 12.03 20.93 -2.87
N ILE A 779 12.72 19.77 -2.84
CA ILE A 779 12.57 18.69 -3.82
C ILE A 779 11.96 17.45 -3.14
N LEU A 780 10.75 17.09 -3.52
CA LEU A 780 10.09 15.86 -3.04
C LEU A 780 9.93 14.86 -4.18
N ILE A 781 10.60 13.72 -4.06
CA ILE A 781 10.61 12.65 -5.04
C ILE A 781 9.79 11.48 -4.49
N GLY A 782 8.81 10.99 -5.23
CA GLY A 782 7.98 9.85 -4.82
C GLY A 782 8.13 8.64 -5.72
N HIS A 783 8.20 7.45 -5.16
CA HIS A 783 8.26 6.18 -5.90
C HIS A 783 6.87 5.54 -6.00
N VAL A 784 6.40 5.27 -7.22
CA VAL A 784 5.01 4.92 -7.50
C VAL A 784 4.79 3.53 -8.12
N SER A 785 5.82 2.88 -8.66
CA SER A 785 5.77 1.52 -9.23
C SER A 785 4.52 1.24 -10.10
N GLY A 786 4.31 2.05 -11.16
CA GLY A 786 3.32 1.83 -12.21
C GLY A 786 1.88 2.26 -11.90
N LYS A 787 1.61 2.92 -10.78
CA LYS A 787 0.23 3.38 -10.44
C LYS A 787 0.20 4.86 -10.12
N ILE A 788 0.29 5.69 -11.15
CA ILE A 788 0.33 7.14 -11.02
C ILE A 788 -1.06 7.68 -10.71
N ALA A 789 -1.36 7.88 -9.44
CA ALA A 789 -2.61 8.50 -8.99
C ALA A 789 -2.38 9.99 -8.71
N ILE A 790 -2.52 10.83 -9.73
CA ILE A 790 -2.20 12.25 -9.65
C ILE A 790 -2.89 13.00 -8.52
N PRO A 791 -4.17 12.78 -8.20
CA PRO A 791 -4.78 13.43 -7.05
C PRO A 791 -4.04 13.19 -5.74
N MET A 792 -3.38 12.05 -5.59
CA MET A 792 -2.54 11.69 -4.44
C MET A 792 -1.18 12.41 -4.49
N LEU A 793 -0.56 12.49 -5.68
CA LEU A 793 0.85 12.86 -5.88
C LEU A 793 1.06 14.35 -6.14
N SER A 794 0.00 15.16 -6.24
CA SER A 794 0.07 16.57 -6.70
C SER A 794 1.03 17.46 -5.87
N SER A 795 1.36 17.07 -4.64
CA SER A 795 2.32 17.77 -3.76
C SER A 795 3.79 17.42 -4.01
N LEU A 796 4.09 16.40 -4.82
CA LEU A 796 5.46 16.00 -5.14
C LEU A 796 5.99 16.80 -6.34
N ASP A 797 7.31 16.85 -6.49
CA ASP A 797 7.98 17.49 -7.63
C ASP A 797 8.34 16.50 -8.72
N ALA A 798 8.68 15.28 -8.33
CA ALA A 798 9.03 14.20 -9.23
C ALA A 798 8.42 12.86 -8.79
N TYR A 799 8.31 11.96 -9.75
CA TYR A 799 8.01 10.55 -9.46
C TYR A 799 9.09 9.66 -10.07
N VAL A 800 9.42 8.59 -9.33
CA VAL A 800 10.26 7.48 -9.80
C VAL A 800 9.33 6.33 -10.17
N ASP A 801 9.54 5.77 -11.34
CA ASP A 801 8.76 4.64 -11.85
C ASP A 801 9.63 3.72 -12.70
N GLY A 802 9.27 2.43 -12.81
CA GLY A 802 10.03 1.43 -13.56
C GLY A 802 10.28 0.14 -12.80
N GLU A 803 10.20 0.14 -11.45
CA GLU A 803 10.48 -1.04 -10.63
C GLU A 803 9.55 -2.22 -10.91
N GLN A 804 8.34 -1.99 -11.38
CA GLN A 804 7.38 -3.02 -11.78
C GLN A 804 7.88 -3.93 -12.90
N TYR A 805 8.93 -3.54 -13.61
CA TYR A 805 9.58 -4.34 -14.66
C TYR A 805 10.71 -5.23 -14.15
N ARG A 806 11.01 -5.22 -12.84
CA ARG A 806 12.00 -6.11 -12.21
C ARG A 806 11.64 -7.57 -12.46
N GLY A 807 12.60 -8.33 -13.01
CA GLY A 807 12.40 -9.73 -13.39
C GLY A 807 11.51 -9.97 -14.60
N VAL A 808 10.98 -8.91 -15.23
CA VAL A 808 10.19 -8.95 -16.46
C VAL A 808 11.06 -8.54 -17.66
N VAL A 809 11.79 -7.41 -17.54
CA VAL A 809 12.71 -6.95 -18.56
C VAL A 809 13.95 -7.86 -18.61
N GLN A 810 14.37 -8.23 -19.81
CA GLN A 810 15.63 -8.94 -20.05
C GLN A 810 16.71 -7.93 -20.45
N ASP A 811 16.85 -7.62 -21.72
CA ASP A 811 17.85 -6.69 -22.26
C ASP A 811 17.25 -5.52 -23.05
N ASP A 812 15.95 -5.51 -23.26
CA ASP A 812 15.23 -4.53 -24.08
C ASP A 812 13.89 -4.13 -23.45
N TYR A 813 13.76 -2.88 -23.04
CA TYR A 813 12.52 -2.37 -22.46
C TYR A 813 11.36 -2.34 -23.46
N LEU A 814 11.60 -2.14 -24.74
CA LEU A 814 10.53 -2.06 -25.74
C LEU A 814 9.82 -3.40 -25.99
N GLU A 815 10.36 -4.52 -25.50
CA GLU A 815 9.68 -5.82 -25.53
C GLU A 815 8.60 -5.95 -24.45
N VAL A 816 8.76 -5.26 -23.34
CA VAL A 816 7.87 -5.36 -22.15
C VAL A 816 7.12 -4.07 -21.88
N LEU A 817 7.56 -2.96 -22.44
CA LEU A 817 7.01 -1.62 -22.31
C LEU A 817 6.79 -1.01 -23.71
N PRO A 818 5.63 -1.27 -24.33
CA PRO A 818 5.30 -0.69 -25.63
C PRO A 818 5.38 0.84 -25.62
N LEU A 819 5.75 1.44 -26.73
CA LEU A 819 5.94 2.89 -26.87
C LEU A 819 4.71 3.69 -26.46
N GLU A 820 3.51 3.21 -26.78
CA GLU A 820 2.26 3.84 -26.40
C GLU A 820 2.00 3.79 -24.89
N THR A 821 2.41 2.72 -24.22
CA THR A 821 2.36 2.60 -22.76
C THR A 821 3.36 3.56 -22.13
N PHE A 822 4.57 3.64 -22.71
CA PHE A 822 5.59 4.60 -22.26
C PHE A 822 5.08 6.04 -22.34
N ARG A 823 4.45 6.42 -23.45
CA ARG A 823 3.85 7.77 -23.61
C ARG A 823 2.70 8.03 -22.65
N ALA A 824 1.86 7.02 -22.39
CA ALA A 824 0.74 7.16 -21.47
C ALA A 824 1.17 7.35 -20.03
N GLU A 825 2.34 6.83 -19.62
CA GLU A 825 2.74 6.71 -18.22
C GLU A 825 3.98 7.54 -17.86
N PHE A 826 5.04 7.55 -18.70
CA PHE A 826 6.37 7.99 -18.29
C PHE A 826 6.78 9.39 -18.77
N ILE A 827 5.99 10.10 -19.57
CA ILE A 827 6.40 11.43 -20.09
C ILE A 827 6.42 12.52 -18.99
N GLY A 828 5.52 12.45 -18.00
CA GLY A 828 5.47 13.39 -16.88
C GLY A 828 4.78 14.74 -17.20
N ARG A 829 4.86 15.24 -18.42
CA ARG A 829 4.27 16.53 -18.83
C ARG A 829 2.76 16.55 -18.62
N GLN A 830 2.06 15.48 -19.04
CA GLN A 830 0.63 15.31 -18.83
C GLN A 830 0.22 15.25 -17.37
N TRP A 831 1.15 14.96 -16.46
CA TRP A 831 0.91 14.92 -15.01
C TRP A 831 1.23 16.25 -14.31
N GLY A 832 2.28 16.94 -14.77
CA GLY A 832 2.88 18.08 -14.09
C GLY A 832 3.87 17.66 -13.00
N LEU A 833 4.53 16.51 -13.17
CA LEU A 833 5.57 15.96 -12.30
C LEU A 833 6.78 15.57 -13.15
N VAL A 834 7.98 15.77 -12.61
CA VAL A 834 9.22 15.35 -13.28
C VAL A 834 9.29 13.82 -13.32
N PRO A 835 9.40 13.22 -14.51
CA PRO A 835 9.51 11.77 -14.64
C PRO A 835 10.96 11.32 -14.43
N ILE A 836 11.16 10.31 -13.58
CA ILE A 836 12.45 9.67 -13.34
C ILE A 836 12.28 8.17 -13.58
N PHE A 837 12.87 7.66 -14.63
CA PHE A 837 12.82 6.23 -14.94
C PHE A 837 13.86 5.46 -14.11
N LEU A 838 13.43 4.40 -13.43
CA LEU A 838 14.31 3.47 -12.72
C LEU A 838 14.48 2.20 -13.57
N PRO A 839 15.63 2.01 -14.22
CA PRO A 839 15.93 0.77 -14.90
C PRO A 839 16.02 -0.41 -13.93
N GLU A 840 15.62 -1.60 -14.37
CA GLU A 840 15.66 -2.84 -13.59
C GLU A 840 16.33 -3.99 -14.37
N PHE A 841 17.40 -3.68 -15.10
CA PHE A 841 18.20 -4.70 -15.74
C PHE A 841 18.87 -5.62 -14.71
N SER A 842 19.04 -6.90 -15.03
CA SER A 842 19.85 -7.79 -14.21
C SER A 842 21.29 -7.28 -14.09
N GLU A 843 22.01 -7.70 -13.05
CA GLU A 843 23.40 -7.24 -12.83
C GLU A 843 24.30 -7.49 -14.03
N GLN A 844 24.11 -8.61 -14.74
CA GLN A 844 24.88 -8.93 -15.93
C GLN A 844 24.55 -8.00 -17.10
N VAL A 845 23.26 -7.74 -17.36
CA VAL A 845 22.78 -6.87 -18.45
C VAL A 845 23.14 -5.41 -18.16
N ALA A 846 23.06 -4.97 -16.92
CA ALA A 846 23.44 -3.63 -16.50
C ALA A 846 24.93 -3.30 -16.75
N LYS A 847 25.80 -4.30 -16.90
CA LYS A 847 27.21 -4.10 -17.26
C LYS A 847 27.40 -3.88 -18.76
N ALA A 848 26.45 -4.31 -19.60
CA ALA A 848 26.51 -4.13 -21.04
C ALA A 848 26.10 -2.71 -21.47
N VAL A 849 26.70 -2.23 -22.55
CA VAL A 849 26.45 -0.87 -23.08
C VAL A 849 25.14 -0.82 -23.87
N GLU A 850 24.90 -1.82 -24.71
CA GLU A 850 23.83 -1.81 -25.71
C GLU A 850 22.43 -1.72 -25.11
N PRO A 851 22.05 -2.50 -24.07
CA PRO A 851 20.73 -2.37 -23.43
C PRO A 851 20.49 -0.98 -22.86
N THR A 852 21.50 -0.41 -22.19
CA THR A 852 21.41 0.95 -21.61
C THR A 852 21.36 1.99 -22.72
N ARG A 853 22.07 1.79 -23.84
CA ARG A 853 22.05 2.73 -24.97
C ARG A 853 20.66 2.77 -25.64
N GLY A 854 20.02 1.61 -25.82
CA GLY A 854 18.65 1.54 -26.30
C GLY A 854 17.64 2.22 -25.36
N LEU A 855 17.80 2.00 -24.06
CA LEU A 855 16.98 2.69 -23.06
C LEU A 855 17.20 4.22 -23.12
N MET A 856 18.44 4.70 -23.20
CA MET A 856 18.74 6.13 -23.29
C MET A 856 18.16 6.76 -24.56
N ALA A 857 18.12 6.05 -25.70
CA ALA A 857 17.41 6.51 -26.90
C ALA A 857 15.93 6.76 -26.60
N LEU A 858 15.26 5.81 -25.93
CA LEU A 858 13.85 5.95 -25.53
C LEU A 858 13.64 7.14 -24.59
N LEU A 859 14.42 7.25 -23.50
CA LEU A 859 14.26 8.27 -22.48
C LEU A 859 14.49 9.70 -23.04
N MET A 860 15.57 9.90 -23.81
CA MET A 860 15.93 11.20 -24.35
C MET A 860 14.93 11.67 -25.44
N LEU A 861 14.36 10.77 -26.22
CA LEU A 861 13.29 11.09 -27.18
C LEU A 861 12.02 11.63 -26.49
N HIS A 862 11.86 11.39 -25.20
CA HIS A 862 10.67 11.77 -24.42
C HIS A 862 10.95 12.75 -23.29
N ASP A 863 12.17 13.29 -23.18
CA ASP A 863 12.57 14.25 -22.12
C ASP A 863 12.39 13.66 -20.68
N VAL A 864 12.76 12.41 -20.48
CA VAL A 864 12.63 11.66 -19.23
C VAL A 864 13.98 11.51 -18.55
N LEU A 865 14.04 11.80 -17.24
CA LEU A 865 15.23 11.58 -16.42
C LEU A 865 15.46 10.09 -16.13
N VAL A 866 16.68 9.74 -15.73
CA VAL A 866 17.02 8.36 -15.36
C VAL A 866 17.67 8.33 -13.99
N TRP A 867 17.29 7.34 -13.17
CA TRP A 867 18.05 6.93 -12.01
C TRP A 867 18.92 5.73 -12.39
N PRO A 868 20.24 5.89 -12.64
CA PRO A 868 21.04 4.90 -13.34
C PRO A 868 21.46 3.68 -12.48
N LYS A 869 20.68 3.30 -11.47
CA LYS A 869 21.06 2.31 -10.45
C LYS A 869 21.27 0.91 -11.03
N TRP A 870 20.43 0.47 -11.93
CA TRP A 870 20.45 -0.87 -12.54
C TRP A 870 20.66 -0.79 -14.06
N SER A 871 21.65 0.02 -14.47
CA SER A 871 22.02 0.22 -15.89
C SER A 871 23.54 0.48 -16.00
N ASN A 872 24.08 0.55 -17.21
CA ASN A 872 25.46 0.93 -17.44
C ASN A 872 25.67 2.43 -17.15
N VAL A 873 26.14 2.75 -15.95
CA VAL A 873 26.30 4.14 -15.49
C VAL A 873 27.22 4.94 -16.43
N THR A 874 28.28 4.33 -16.96
CA THR A 874 29.22 5.00 -17.88
C THR A 874 28.54 5.43 -19.18
N GLU A 875 27.65 4.59 -19.74
CA GLU A 875 26.88 4.96 -20.93
C GLU A 875 25.85 6.05 -20.62
N VAL A 876 25.15 5.97 -19.47
CA VAL A 876 24.25 7.03 -19.02
C VAL A 876 25.01 8.35 -18.90
N ASP A 877 26.15 8.36 -18.22
CA ASP A 877 26.97 9.57 -18.03
C ASP A 877 27.45 10.12 -19.37
N ARG A 878 27.86 9.28 -20.31
CA ARG A 878 28.24 9.68 -21.66
C ARG A 878 27.10 10.39 -22.39
N ALA A 879 25.90 9.80 -22.40
CA ALA A 879 24.73 10.38 -23.04
C ALA A 879 24.33 11.72 -22.41
N LEU A 880 24.25 11.79 -21.08
CA LEU A 880 23.85 12.97 -20.36
C LEU A 880 24.88 14.10 -20.43
N ASN A 881 26.18 13.78 -20.51
CA ASN A 881 27.23 14.79 -20.69
C ASN A 881 27.16 15.45 -22.06
N LEU A 882 26.93 14.67 -23.12
CA LEU A 882 26.69 15.21 -24.46
C LEU A 882 25.44 16.08 -24.49
N LEU A 883 24.34 15.59 -23.93
CA LEU A 883 23.09 16.34 -23.87
C LEU A 883 23.30 17.68 -23.13
N ARG A 884 23.98 17.70 -21.97
CA ARG A 884 24.27 18.93 -21.21
C ARG A 884 25.20 19.89 -21.98
N LYS A 885 26.19 19.36 -22.70
CA LYS A 885 27.10 20.18 -23.51
C LYS A 885 26.38 20.86 -24.66
N LEU A 886 25.40 20.21 -25.26
CA LEU A 886 24.76 20.65 -26.51
C LEU A 886 23.43 21.36 -26.28
N ARG A 887 22.73 21.08 -25.18
CA ARG A 887 21.43 21.66 -24.84
C ARG A 887 21.58 22.86 -23.91
N HIS A 888 20.89 23.96 -24.23
CA HIS A 888 20.73 25.05 -23.27
C HIS A 888 19.79 24.64 -22.12
N PRO A 889 20.05 25.00 -20.84
CA PRO A 889 19.21 24.59 -19.70
C PRO A 889 17.72 24.94 -19.86
N GLU A 890 17.42 26.11 -20.43
CA GLU A 890 16.05 26.60 -20.65
C GLU A 890 15.50 26.29 -22.04
N ALA A 891 16.11 25.36 -22.80
CA ALA A 891 15.65 25.04 -24.14
C ALA A 891 14.24 24.45 -24.13
N GLU A 892 13.43 24.88 -25.10
CA GLU A 892 12.13 24.32 -25.36
C GLU A 892 12.28 22.90 -25.93
N PHE A 893 11.57 21.95 -25.38
CA PHE A 893 11.54 20.59 -25.93
C PHE A 893 10.56 20.47 -27.10
N LEU A 894 11.00 19.90 -28.20
CA LEU A 894 10.25 19.67 -29.43
C LEU A 894 10.03 18.15 -29.57
N PRO A 895 8.89 17.61 -29.15
CA PRO A 895 8.64 16.17 -29.22
C PRO A 895 8.30 15.71 -30.63
N TYR A 896 8.76 14.54 -31.05
CA TYR A 896 8.39 13.92 -32.32
C TYR A 896 6.90 13.55 -32.41
N PHE A 897 6.24 13.38 -31.25
CA PHE A 897 4.81 13.09 -31.10
C PHE A 897 3.96 14.34 -30.94
N GLY A 898 4.55 15.54 -31.01
CA GLY A 898 3.86 16.82 -30.98
C GLY A 898 3.14 17.14 -32.27
N ARG A 899 2.38 18.24 -32.26
CA ARG A 899 1.67 18.74 -33.48
C ARG A 899 2.64 19.20 -34.57
N GLU A 900 3.78 19.73 -34.18
CA GLU A 900 4.86 20.21 -35.07
C GLU A 900 6.17 19.52 -34.70
N PRO A 901 6.43 18.31 -35.21
CA PRO A 901 7.69 17.60 -34.93
C PRO A 901 8.87 18.37 -35.56
N PRO A 902 10.06 18.34 -34.96
CA PRO A 902 11.22 19.09 -35.43
C PRO A 902 11.81 18.56 -36.75
N ALA A 903 11.53 17.34 -37.08
CA ALA A 903 11.98 16.69 -38.33
C ALA A 903 11.11 15.48 -38.67
N HIS A 904 11.17 15.08 -39.94
CA HIS A 904 10.46 13.90 -40.47
C HIS A 904 11.43 12.91 -41.11
N THR A 905 11.03 11.63 -41.10
CA THR A 905 11.77 10.55 -41.79
C THR A 905 10.81 9.46 -42.25
N GLY A 906 11.16 8.78 -43.36
CA GLY A 906 10.46 7.56 -43.80
C GLY A 906 11.00 6.27 -43.20
N MET A 907 12.03 6.34 -42.34
CA MET A 907 12.60 5.16 -41.68
C MET A 907 11.67 4.65 -40.56
N ALA A 908 11.25 3.41 -40.67
CA ALA A 908 10.41 2.77 -39.67
C ALA A 908 11.14 2.70 -38.31
N ASP A 909 10.40 3.02 -37.24
CA ASP A 909 10.86 3.01 -35.83
C ASP A 909 12.04 3.98 -35.52
N VAL A 910 12.28 4.96 -36.40
CA VAL A 910 13.19 6.07 -36.16
C VAL A 910 12.38 7.31 -35.83
N TYR A 911 12.69 7.93 -34.68
CA TYR A 911 11.99 9.08 -34.16
C TYR A 911 12.97 10.23 -33.90
N ILE A 912 12.47 11.48 -34.02
CA ILE A 912 13.33 12.65 -33.92
C ILE A 912 12.65 13.68 -33.03
N SER A 913 13.16 13.82 -31.81
CA SER A 913 12.80 14.94 -30.91
C SER A 913 13.95 15.96 -30.85
N GLY A 914 13.72 17.10 -30.22
CA GLY A 914 14.79 18.09 -30.12
C GLY A 914 14.60 19.12 -29.04
N TYR A 915 15.56 20.04 -28.98
CA TYR A 915 15.54 21.20 -28.09
C TYR A 915 15.86 22.46 -28.88
N ARG A 916 15.10 23.52 -28.65
CA ARG A 916 15.27 24.81 -29.31
C ARG A 916 15.58 25.89 -28.26
N SER A 917 16.63 26.70 -28.52
CA SER A 917 16.94 27.91 -27.73
C SER A 917 17.65 28.95 -28.60
N ALA A 918 17.31 30.23 -28.49
CA ALA A 918 18.00 31.40 -29.03
C ALA A 918 18.85 31.15 -30.30
N GLY A 919 18.26 30.54 -31.34
CA GLY A 919 18.91 30.26 -32.63
C GLY A 919 19.71 28.94 -32.72
N ASN A 920 19.77 28.15 -31.65
CA ASN A 920 20.39 26.82 -31.63
C ASN A 920 19.33 25.74 -31.52
N VAL A 921 19.48 24.65 -32.30
CA VAL A 921 18.62 23.46 -32.23
C VAL A 921 19.49 22.23 -32.03
N LEU A 922 19.11 21.41 -31.09
CA LEU A 922 19.69 20.09 -30.88
C LEU A 922 18.63 19.03 -31.19
N LEU A 923 18.83 18.21 -32.21
CA LEU A 923 17.98 17.07 -32.48
C LEU A 923 18.55 15.82 -31.84
N ILE A 924 17.65 14.98 -31.34
CA ILE A 924 17.91 13.61 -30.87
C ILE A 924 17.25 12.69 -31.85
N VAL A 925 18.05 11.93 -32.59
CA VAL A 925 17.57 10.91 -33.49
C VAL A 925 17.71 9.56 -32.81
N GLY A 926 16.62 8.86 -32.58
CA GLY A 926 16.60 7.54 -31.95
C GLY A 926 16.10 6.47 -32.90
N ASN A 927 16.91 5.43 -33.14
CA ASN A 927 16.46 4.21 -33.81
C ASN A 927 15.95 3.22 -32.74
N LEU A 928 14.65 3.10 -32.62
CA LEU A 928 14.00 2.17 -31.70
C LEU A 928 13.73 0.78 -32.30
N ALA A 929 14.13 0.52 -33.59
CA ALA A 929 14.18 -0.82 -34.14
C ALA A 929 15.39 -1.61 -33.62
N ARG A 930 15.35 -2.94 -33.66
CA ARG A 930 16.52 -3.79 -33.37
C ARG A 930 17.54 -3.79 -34.54
N GLU A 931 17.05 -3.50 -35.71
CA GLU A 931 17.85 -3.54 -36.93
C GLU A 931 18.51 -2.17 -37.19
N TRP A 932 19.59 -2.21 -37.91
CA TRP A 932 20.22 -1.06 -38.50
C TRP A 932 19.27 -0.32 -39.44
N ARG A 933 19.29 1.00 -39.40
CA ARG A 933 18.52 1.87 -40.29
C ARG A 933 19.44 2.87 -40.98
N SER A 934 19.17 3.11 -42.24
CA SER A 934 19.82 4.15 -43.02
C SER A 934 18.82 4.82 -43.93
N GLY A 935 18.83 6.12 -44.00
CA GLY A 935 17.86 6.88 -44.76
C GLY A 935 17.96 8.36 -44.50
N GLU A 936 16.98 9.07 -45.06
CA GLU A 936 16.93 10.51 -45.06
C GLU A 936 16.10 11.02 -43.85
N ILE A 937 16.59 12.09 -43.27
CA ILE A 937 15.89 12.88 -42.26
C ILE A 937 15.73 14.30 -42.82
N CYS A 938 14.51 14.81 -42.84
CA CYS A 938 14.19 16.19 -43.31
C CYS A 938 13.85 17.04 -42.11
N VAL A 939 14.68 18.01 -41.79
CA VAL A 939 14.51 18.98 -40.70
C VAL A 939 13.57 20.10 -41.11
N GLU A 940 12.71 20.51 -40.21
CA GLU A 940 11.81 21.65 -40.46
C GLU A 940 12.61 22.91 -40.82
N LYS A 941 12.28 23.53 -41.99
CA LYS A 941 13.04 24.65 -42.56
C LYS A 941 13.19 25.84 -41.62
N THR A 942 12.19 26.03 -40.73
CA THR A 942 12.20 27.11 -39.72
C THR A 942 13.29 26.91 -38.67
N LEU A 943 13.78 25.70 -38.48
CA LEU A 943 14.81 25.29 -37.49
C LEU A 943 16.23 25.35 -38.10
N LEU A 944 16.40 25.28 -39.42
CA LEU A 944 17.71 25.28 -40.08
C LEU A 944 18.41 26.63 -40.09
N GLY A 945 17.70 27.74 -39.92
CA GLY A 945 18.28 29.09 -39.96
C GLY A 945 18.99 29.42 -41.28
N LYS A 946 19.70 30.59 -41.33
CA LYS A 946 20.43 31.06 -42.54
C LYS A 946 21.77 30.34 -42.78
N ALA A 947 22.30 29.60 -41.80
CA ALA A 947 23.66 29.04 -41.85
C ALA A 947 23.75 27.52 -42.16
N GLY A 948 22.67 26.79 -42.16
CA GLY A 948 22.51 25.46 -42.73
C GLY A 948 23.49 24.35 -42.33
N GLY A 949 24.37 24.53 -41.36
CA GLY A 949 25.32 23.50 -40.94
C GLY A 949 24.75 22.60 -39.85
N VAL A 950 24.83 21.30 -40.04
CA VAL A 950 24.47 20.29 -39.08
C VAL A 950 25.70 19.48 -38.64
N VAL A 951 25.95 19.38 -37.35
CA VAL A 951 27.06 18.61 -36.79
C VAL A 951 26.52 17.40 -36.04
N GLU A 952 26.96 16.22 -36.46
CA GLU A 952 26.66 14.96 -35.78
C GLU A 952 27.62 14.72 -34.61
N TRP A 953 27.09 14.38 -33.44
CA TRP A 953 27.82 14.07 -32.22
C TRP A 953 27.58 12.62 -31.79
N PRO A 954 28.58 11.93 -31.16
CA PRO A 954 29.83 12.48 -30.60
C PRO A 954 30.98 12.71 -31.56
N GLU A 955 30.91 12.27 -32.79
CA GLU A 955 32.05 12.26 -33.74
C GLU A 955 32.44 13.68 -34.20
N GLY A 956 31.60 14.69 -34.03
CA GLY A 956 31.85 16.06 -34.48
C GLY A 956 31.84 16.21 -36.00
N ARG A 957 31.13 15.30 -36.72
CA ARG A 957 31.12 15.23 -38.17
C ARG A 957 30.11 16.22 -38.75
N ASN A 958 30.57 17.05 -39.70
CA ASN A 958 29.64 17.87 -40.46
C ASN A 958 28.84 17.02 -41.45
N LEU A 959 27.53 17.16 -41.44
CA LEU A 959 26.63 16.51 -42.39
C LEU A 959 26.21 17.50 -43.47
N ALA A 960 26.19 17.00 -44.72
CA ALA A 960 25.63 17.80 -45.83
C ALA A 960 24.11 17.81 -45.73
N VAL A 961 23.53 19.02 -45.83
CA VAL A 961 22.09 19.24 -45.86
C VAL A 961 21.74 19.69 -47.24
N ASP A 962 20.74 19.10 -47.89
CA ASP A 962 20.27 19.48 -49.20
C ASP A 962 19.38 20.77 -49.14
N PRO A 963 18.97 21.34 -50.29
CA PRO A 963 18.15 22.54 -50.35
C PRO A 963 16.77 22.36 -49.71
N ASP A 964 16.29 21.15 -49.60
CA ASP A 964 15.01 20.83 -48.97
C ASP A 964 15.09 20.64 -47.45
N GLY A 965 16.30 20.68 -46.92
CA GLY A 965 16.56 20.54 -45.48
C GLY A 965 16.77 19.10 -45.05
N CYS A 966 17.03 18.21 -45.99
CA CYS A 966 17.18 16.80 -45.71
C CYS A 966 18.68 16.38 -45.63
N LEU A 967 18.96 15.36 -44.86
CA LEU A 967 20.29 14.79 -44.65
C LEU A 967 20.23 13.30 -44.42
N ASN A 968 21.30 12.59 -44.80
CA ASN A 968 21.39 11.14 -44.65
C ASN A 968 22.00 10.76 -43.30
N VAL A 969 21.32 9.85 -42.57
CA VAL A 969 21.77 9.30 -41.28
C VAL A 969 21.75 7.79 -41.34
N SER A 970 22.75 7.18 -40.72
CA SER A 970 22.84 5.72 -40.57
C SER A 970 23.07 5.38 -39.10
N MET A 971 22.26 4.48 -38.54
CA MET A 971 22.28 4.17 -37.13
C MET A 971 22.12 2.67 -36.85
N MET A 972 22.83 2.17 -35.85
CA MET A 972 22.62 0.81 -35.34
C MET A 972 21.20 0.70 -34.74
N GLY A 973 20.72 -0.51 -34.53
CA GLY A 973 19.50 -0.77 -33.80
C GLY A 973 19.66 -0.38 -32.33
N ARG A 974 18.60 0.06 -31.69
CA ARG A 974 18.60 0.49 -30.28
C ARG A 974 19.67 1.55 -29.97
N ASP A 975 19.75 2.56 -30.81
CA ASP A 975 20.83 3.55 -30.79
C ASP A 975 20.27 5.00 -30.92
N TYR A 976 21.09 5.97 -30.55
CA TYR A 976 20.77 7.38 -30.67
C TYR A 976 21.92 8.17 -31.27
N ARG A 977 21.59 9.34 -31.91
CA ARG A 977 22.53 10.36 -32.37
C ARG A 977 22.05 11.74 -31.97
N PHE A 978 23.01 12.66 -31.76
CA PHE A 978 22.71 14.07 -31.61
C PHE A 978 23.11 14.82 -32.87
N LEU A 979 22.20 15.66 -33.36
CA LEU A 979 22.44 16.55 -34.48
C LEU A 979 22.30 17.99 -33.99
N ALA A 980 23.40 18.73 -33.94
CA ALA A 980 23.42 20.13 -33.55
C ALA A 980 23.36 21.04 -34.77
N ILE A 981 22.37 21.96 -34.80
CA ILE A 981 22.11 22.91 -35.89
C ILE A 981 22.50 24.29 -35.37
N ASN A 982 23.20 25.08 -36.20
CA ASN A 982 23.61 26.46 -35.87
C ASN A 982 24.49 26.59 -34.59
N ALA A 983 25.11 25.49 -34.13
CA ALA A 983 26.06 25.52 -33.03
C ALA A 983 27.22 26.44 -33.40
N VAL A 984 27.42 27.49 -32.61
CA VAL A 984 28.48 28.48 -32.76
C VAL A 984 29.84 27.72 -32.84
N ARG A 985 30.66 28.05 -33.88
CA ARG A 985 32.06 27.63 -33.97
C ARG A 985 32.83 28.14 -32.75
N GLY A 986 32.76 27.44 -31.62
CA GLY A 986 33.36 27.87 -30.38
C GLY A 986 33.68 26.78 -29.38
N ALA A 987 33.26 25.54 -29.60
CA ALA A 987 33.64 24.41 -28.72
C ALA A 987 34.73 23.56 -29.35
N GLN A 988 35.87 24.16 -29.71
CA GLN A 988 37.09 23.39 -29.85
C GLN A 988 37.60 23.03 -28.46
N ALA A 989 37.69 21.75 -28.20
CA ALA A 989 38.48 21.09 -27.18
C ALA A 989 39.07 21.93 -26.03
N GLN A 990 38.41 21.92 -24.86
CA GLN A 990 39.07 21.94 -23.57
C GLN A 990 38.64 20.73 -22.79
#